data_db05d7cbfc36d293713faf863ba918a9
#
_entry.id   db05d7cbfc36d293713faf863ba918a9
#
_cell.length_a   1.000
_cell.length_b   1.000
_cell.length_c   1.000
_cell.angle_alpha   90.00
_cell.angle_beta   90.00
_cell.angle_gamma   90.00
#
_symmetry.space_group_name_H-M   'P 1'
#
loop_
_entity.id
_entity.type
_entity.pdbx_description
1 polymer ?
#
loop_
_entity_poly.entity_id
_entity_poly.type
_entity_poly.pdbx_seq_one_letter_code
_entity_poly.pdbx_strand_id
1 'polypeptide(L)'
;MSRDDEGTRGRHGSTGVQGITNNGRRVVFEVDGDTLDAPVAPGQVLRTVLRDAGVHSVKKGCDAGDCGACSVLVDGDPVHSCVYPAHRLDGRAVTTAAGLGTPDAPHPMQQAFVDAAGFQCGFCTAGMVVTASTFTEADRDDLPRLLKGNICRCTGYRSIRDAICGVGNTVAPAVGEAAGRSVKAPAGLRVVTGREEFTLDSPAPTALLHIAVLGSPHPHARIVAIDTAAALALPGVHAVLTHHDSPATLFSTGRHEDREDDPDDGLVLDPVLRFRGQRVAAVVAESRRQAELARDAIVVEYEQLPAVFDPEEARLPGAPLLHGEKTSEVSRIAFPERNTVAAMHGETGDVEAALAAADATVEGTWTTQRVSHGSLETHATRGWLDDDGRLVLRTSSQVPFLVRDEIAHVFGLPEDRVRVFTKRVGGGFGGKQELLTEDLVTLAVLATGHPVQYEFTRDDEFTIAPTRHPMRVRVRLGATADGTLTALHVDQLMDTGAYGNHGVGVMYHSVHESVAVYRCASKRVDAESVYTNNLPSGAFRGYGLGQVIFAIESAMDELAIRLGIDPFELRRKNVVVPGDAMVVTDPDEETDLIWGSYGLDQCLDLVEEALAGPDAQPAPEGPTWATGTGMALAMIATMPPRGHFADTTVELRPDGGYDIGVGTAEFGNGTTTVHTQLVATALGTTPDRVSIRQSDTDVARYDSGAFGSAGVVVAGKALWAAAHKLRAAMIDRALTLAGGAADVVDGGTAPEVVPGGVVVTRASSAGSAGSAGSAGSAGSAAGPAATRLVTVDELLAGGPLVADGSHDGTPRSVAFNVHAFKVAVDRSTGEVRMLRSIQAADAGTVLNPEQLRGQIEGGTAQAIGTALYEEMMLDGEGRVLTTALRNYRLPKFSDVPETEVHFATTHDELGPLGAKSMSEAPYNPVAPALANAIRDALGVRPHELPMSRDRLWRLAR
;
A
#
# COMPACT_ATOMS: atom_id res chain seq x y z
N MET A 1 45.11 27.82 -25.29
CA MET A 1 44.54 28.66 -26.36
C MET A 1 43.27 29.25 -25.83
N SER A 2 43.33 30.49 -25.44
CA SER A 2 42.28 31.33 -24.90
C SER A 2 41.24 31.67 -25.99
N ARG A 3 39.98 31.75 -25.60
CA ARG A 3 39.02 32.68 -26.16
C ARG A 3 37.97 32.98 -25.09
N ASP A 4 38.12 34.16 -24.53
CA ASP A 4 37.08 34.95 -23.87
C ASP A 4 35.98 35.25 -24.89
N ASP A 5 34.70 35.22 -24.42
CA ASP A 5 33.68 36.05 -25.04
C ASP A 5 32.67 36.49 -23.94
N GLU A 6 32.73 37.80 -23.73
CA GLU A 6 31.84 38.58 -22.87
C GLU A 6 30.49 38.85 -23.55
N GLY A 7 29.44 38.84 -22.71
CA GLY A 7 28.43 39.89 -22.86
C GLY A 7 27.18 39.55 -23.65
N THR A 8 26.05 39.40 -22.94
CA THR A 8 24.96 40.38 -23.08
C THR A 8 23.89 40.14 -22.01
N ARG A 9 23.85 41.05 -21.03
CA ARG A 9 22.70 41.21 -20.11
C ARG A 9 21.53 41.79 -20.88
N GLY A 10 20.51 40.98 -21.19
CA GLY A 10 19.22 41.44 -21.65
C GLY A 10 18.34 41.85 -20.45
N ARG A 11 18.19 43.15 -20.23
CA ARG A 11 17.14 43.69 -19.35
C ARG A 11 15.79 43.41 -20.02
N HIS A 12 14.98 42.50 -19.48
CA HIS A 12 13.56 42.47 -19.78
C HIS A 12 12.84 43.50 -18.92
N GLY A 13 12.27 44.48 -19.58
CA GLY A 13 11.48 45.54 -19.00
C GLY A 13 10.20 44.98 -18.37
N SER A 14 9.85 45.52 -17.23
CA SER A 14 8.57 45.34 -16.53
C SER A 14 7.41 45.81 -17.41
N THR A 15 6.77 44.91 -18.12
CA THR A 15 5.40 45.13 -18.63
C THR A 15 4.43 44.79 -17.52
N GLY A 16 3.71 45.77 -17.05
CA GLY A 16 2.68 45.69 -16.04
C GLY A 16 1.71 44.54 -16.32
N VAL A 17 1.53 43.68 -15.33
CA VAL A 17 0.52 42.62 -15.32
C VAL A 17 -0.84 43.27 -15.25
N GLN A 18 -1.49 43.46 -16.38
CA GLN A 18 -2.91 43.78 -16.44
C GLN A 18 -3.66 42.53 -15.96
N GLY A 19 -4.59 42.71 -15.03
CA GLY A 19 -5.43 41.65 -14.49
C GLY A 19 -6.02 40.81 -15.62
N ILE A 20 -5.66 39.52 -15.62
CA ILE A 20 -6.19 38.53 -16.57
C ILE A 20 -7.61 38.24 -16.15
N THR A 21 -8.55 38.98 -16.65
CA THR A 21 -9.95 38.56 -16.69
C THR A 21 -10.01 37.25 -17.50
N ASN A 22 -10.64 36.23 -16.95
CA ASN A 22 -10.76 34.88 -17.54
C ASN A 22 -11.70 34.95 -18.80
N ASN A 23 -11.27 35.64 -19.85
CA ASN A 23 -11.91 35.69 -21.16
C ASN A 23 -11.41 34.48 -22.00
N GLY A 24 -11.47 33.27 -21.43
CA GLY A 24 -11.23 32.06 -22.18
C GLY A 24 -12.21 31.91 -23.33
N ARG A 25 -11.73 31.42 -24.49
CA ARG A 25 -12.61 31.02 -25.60
C ARG A 25 -13.58 29.99 -25.05
N ARG A 26 -14.88 30.13 -25.28
CA ARG A 26 -15.85 29.05 -24.98
C ARG A 26 -15.74 27.99 -26.05
N VAL A 27 -15.79 26.74 -25.59
CA VAL A 27 -15.76 25.54 -26.41
C VAL A 27 -17.01 24.74 -26.08
N VAL A 28 -17.76 24.36 -27.09
CA VAL A 28 -18.99 23.57 -26.97
C VAL A 28 -18.75 22.20 -27.53
N PHE A 29 -18.92 21.17 -26.71
CA PHE A 29 -18.68 19.78 -27.10
C PHE A 29 -19.60 18.83 -26.32
N GLU A 30 -19.70 17.60 -26.75
CA GLU A 30 -20.49 16.56 -26.08
C GLU A 30 -19.62 15.76 -25.11
N VAL A 31 -20.14 15.45 -23.91
CA VAL A 31 -19.52 14.55 -22.94
C VAL A 31 -20.55 13.53 -22.49
N ASP A 32 -20.32 12.25 -22.76
CA ASP A 32 -21.21 11.12 -22.40
C ASP A 32 -22.68 11.33 -22.83
N GLY A 33 -22.91 12.04 -23.94
CA GLY A 33 -24.24 12.37 -24.49
C GLY A 33 -24.81 13.72 -24.05
N ASP A 34 -24.19 14.40 -23.08
CA ASP A 34 -24.59 15.71 -22.61
C ASP A 34 -23.73 16.83 -23.24
N THR A 35 -24.36 17.95 -23.59
CA THR A 35 -23.63 19.10 -24.12
C THR A 35 -22.95 19.89 -23.00
N LEU A 36 -21.63 20.06 -23.08
CA LEU A 36 -20.83 20.89 -22.18
C LEU A 36 -20.37 22.16 -22.92
N ASP A 37 -20.76 23.33 -22.40
CA ASP A 37 -20.26 24.64 -22.83
C ASP A 37 -19.31 25.20 -21.74
N ALA A 38 -18.01 25.13 -21.98
CA ALA A 38 -16.99 25.44 -20.98
C ALA A 38 -16.05 26.57 -21.44
N PRO A 39 -15.68 27.50 -20.54
CA PRO A 39 -14.57 28.42 -20.79
C PRO A 39 -13.25 27.67 -20.76
N VAL A 40 -12.42 27.87 -21.77
CA VAL A 40 -11.11 27.20 -21.89
C VAL A 40 -10.00 28.24 -21.95
N ALA A 41 -9.10 28.21 -20.97
CA ALA A 41 -7.92 29.06 -20.93
C ALA A 41 -6.85 28.60 -21.93
N PRO A 42 -5.97 29.50 -22.42
CA PRO A 42 -4.82 29.11 -23.23
C PRO A 42 -3.95 28.06 -22.52
N GLY A 43 -3.64 26.94 -23.21
CA GLY A 43 -2.85 25.87 -22.67
C GLY A 43 -3.62 24.85 -21.78
N GLN A 44 -4.90 25.10 -21.50
CA GLN A 44 -5.69 24.15 -20.69
C GLN A 44 -5.94 22.84 -21.46
N VAL A 45 -5.81 21.72 -20.74
CA VAL A 45 -6.00 20.38 -21.28
C VAL A 45 -7.40 19.84 -21.00
N LEU A 46 -7.84 18.90 -21.82
CA LEU A 46 -9.17 18.28 -21.74
C LEU A 46 -9.49 17.74 -20.33
N ARG A 47 -8.55 16.98 -19.71
CA ARG A 47 -8.74 16.43 -18.37
C ARG A 47 -9.14 17.48 -17.33
N THR A 48 -8.49 18.66 -17.36
CA THR A 48 -8.80 19.75 -16.43
C THR A 48 -10.22 20.27 -16.65
N VAL A 49 -10.61 20.53 -17.89
CA VAL A 49 -11.97 20.99 -18.23
C VAL A 49 -13.03 19.98 -17.77
N LEU A 50 -12.81 18.68 -18.01
CA LEU A 50 -13.74 17.63 -17.60
C LEU A 50 -13.90 17.58 -16.06
N ARG A 51 -12.80 17.59 -15.32
CA ARG A 51 -12.86 17.54 -13.85
C ARG A 51 -13.43 18.81 -13.22
N ASP A 52 -13.14 19.98 -13.78
CA ASP A 52 -13.74 21.27 -13.38
C ASP A 52 -15.27 21.26 -13.61
N ALA A 53 -15.74 20.52 -14.62
CA ALA A 53 -17.15 20.29 -14.90
C ALA A 53 -17.78 19.14 -14.07
N GLY A 54 -17.04 18.53 -13.13
CA GLY A 54 -17.56 17.45 -12.30
C GLY A 54 -17.49 16.05 -12.93
N VAL A 55 -16.81 15.87 -14.06
CA VAL A 55 -16.63 14.57 -14.72
C VAL A 55 -15.49 13.80 -14.05
N HIS A 56 -15.77 13.24 -12.87
CA HIS A 56 -14.77 12.56 -12.03
C HIS A 56 -14.45 11.12 -12.49
N SER A 57 -15.13 10.58 -13.49
CA SER A 57 -14.75 9.32 -14.16
C SER A 57 -13.37 9.40 -14.81
N VAL A 58 -12.88 10.63 -15.10
CA VAL A 58 -11.53 10.89 -15.63
C VAL A 58 -10.55 11.15 -14.49
N LYS A 59 -9.59 10.24 -14.26
CA LYS A 59 -8.68 10.30 -13.12
C LYS A 59 -7.41 11.12 -13.43
N LYS A 60 -6.80 11.72 -12.37
CA LYS A 60 -5.54 12.47 -12.48
C LYS A 60 -4.39 11.63 -11.89
N GLY A 61 -3.56 11.04 -12.75
CA GLY A 61 -2.42 10.24 -12.31
C GLY A 61 -1.05 10.93 -12.50
N CYS A 62 -0.60 11.12 -13.75
CA CYS A 62 0.76 11.58 -14.03
C CYS A 62 0.88 12.99 -14.63
N ASP A 63 -0.18 13.54 -15.20
CA ASP A 63 -0.22 14.82 -15.92
C ASP A 63 0.81 14.98 -17.07
N ALA A 64 1.36 13.88 -17.57
CA ALA A 64 2.45 13.87 -18.52
C ALA A 64 2.24 12.91 -19.71
N GLY A 65 1.05 12.30 -19.83
CA GLY A 65 0.74 11.34 -20.89
C GLY A 65 1.32 9.94 -20.68
N ASP A 66 1.79 9.60 -19.46
CA ASP A 66 2.50 8.35 -19.21
C ASP A 66 1.60 7.21 -18.72
N CYS A 67 0.58 7.49 -17.85
CA CYS A 67 -0.09 6.46 -17.08
C CYS A 67 -1.44 5.96 -17.65
N GLY A 68 -2.10 6.73 -18.50
CA GLY A 68 -3.39 6.37 -19.11
C GLY A 68 -4.61 6.39 -18.19
N ALA A 69 -4.50 6.74 -16.90
CA ALA A 69 -5.65 6.82 -15.99
C ALA A 69 -6.70 7.86 -16.43
N CYS A 70 -6.30 8.83 -17.23
CA CYS A 70 -7.14 9.89 -17.81
C CYS A 70 -7.62 9.59 -19.23
N SER A 71 -7.51 8.36 -19.74
CA SER A 71 -7.94 8.01 -21.10
C SER A 71 -9.44 8.23 -21.30
N VAL A 72 -9.78 8.85 -22.41
CA VAL A 72 -11.15 9.06 -22.92
C VAL A 72 -11.18 8.79 -24.42
N LEU A 73 -12.36 8.57 -24.98
CA LEU A 73 -12.53 8.56 -26.43
C LEU A 73 -12.88 9.98 -26.90
N VAL A 74 -12.22 10.46 -27.94
CA VAL A 74 -12.61 11.67 -28.68
C VAL A 74 -13.00 11.25 -30.08
N ASP A 75 -14.28 11.41 -30.42
CA ASP A 75 -14.87 10.91 -31.67
C ASP A 75 -14.60 9.39 -31.93
N GLY A 76 -14.54 8.61 -30.84
CA GLY A 76 -14.26 7.16 -30.87
C GLY A 76 -12.79 6.76 -30.74
N ASP A 77 -11.84 7.69 -30.84
CA ASP A 77 -10.42 7.43 -30.74
C ASP A 77 -9.91 7.59 -29.29
N PRO A 78 -9.15 6.61 -28.73
CA PRO A 78 -8.61 6.70 -27.38
C PRO A 78 -7.46 7.72 -27.28
N VAL A 79 -7.59 8.69 -26.38
CA VAL A 79 -6.58 9.72 -26.13
C VAL A 79 -6.33 9.92 -24.63
N HIS A 80 -5.13 10.32 -24.26
CA HIS A 80 -4.82 10.77 -22.91
C HIS A 80 -5.27 12.24 -22.74
N SER A 81 -6.34 12.48 -22.00
CA SER A 81 -6.92 13.80 -21.84
C SER A 81 -6.01 14.82 -21.13
N CYS A 82 -5.00 14.36 -20.37
CA CYS A 82 -4.03 15.24 -19.70
C CYS A 82 -3.02 15.93 -20.65
N VAL A 83 -2.92 15.45 -21.90
CA VAL A 83 -2.06 16.07 -22.94
C VAL A 83 -2.84 16.48 -24.18
N TYR A 84 -4.17 16.34 -24.15
CA TYR A 84 -5.07 16.76 -25.25
C TYR A 84 -5.51 18.20 -25.06
N PRO A 85 -5.18 19.12 -26.00
CA PRO A 85 -5.54 20.55 -25.89
C PRO A 85 -7.06 20.75 -25.91
N ALA A 86 -7.63 21.36 -24.86
CA ALA A 86 -9.08 21.50 -24.71
C ALA A 86 -9.74 22.35 -25.81
N HIS A 87 -9.03 23.33 -26.38
CA HIS A 87 -9.57 24.19 -27.45
C HIS A 87 -9.82 23.44 -28.79
N ARG A 88 -9.39 22.17 -28.92
CA ARG A 88 -9.66 21.31 -30.08
C ARG A 88 -10.98 20.56 -30.01
N LEU A 89 -11.74 20.74 -28.92
CA LEU A 89 -12.97 19.95 -28.65
C LEU A 89 -14.22 20.53 -29.32
N ASP A 90 -14.16 21.73 -29.85
CA ASP A 90 -15.35 22.41 -30.41
C ASP A 90 -16.07 21.54 -31.44
N GLY A 91 -17.31 21.17 -31.15
CA GLY A 91 -18.16 20.30 -31.99
C GLY A 91 -17.77 18.79 -31.96
N ARG A 92 -16.95 18.34 -31.03
CA ARG A 92 -16.53 16.93 -30.90
C ARG A 92 -17.33 16.21 -29.81
N ALA A 93 -17.30 14.87 -29.84
CA ALA A 93 -17.87 14.00 -28.82
C ALA A 93 -16.76 13.38 -27.96
N VAL A 94 -16.91 13.45 -26.65
CA VAL A 94 -16.02 12.82 -25.66
C VAL A 94 -16.80 11.70 -24.93
N THR A 95 -16.27 10.48 -24.92
CA THR A 95 -16.84 9.38 -24.13
C THR A 95 -15.88 9.00 -23.03
N THR A 96 -16.35 9.01 -21.79
CA THR A 96 -15.60 8.55 -20.62
C THR A 96 -16.05 7.13 -20.22
N ALA A 97 -15.44 6.57 -19.16
CA ALA A 97 -15.90 5.28 -18.62
C ALA A 97 -17.37 5.34 -18.17
N ALA A 98 -17.86 6.50 -17.74
CA ALA A 98 -19.26 6.68 -17.34
C ALA A 98 -20.23 6.72 -18.52
N GLY A 99 -19.75 7.13 -19.69
CA GLY A 99 -20.51 7.13 -20.95
C GLY A 99 -20.52 5.79 -21.69
N LEU A 100 -19.58 4.90 -21.39
CA LEU A 100 -19.57 3.54 -21.95
C LEU A 100 -20.73 2.69 -21.41
N GLY A 101 -21.09 2.82 -20.14
CA GLY A 101 -22.15 2.06 -19.50
C GLY A 101 -22.40 2.50 -18.05
N THR A 102 -23.45 1.96 -17.45
CA THR A 102 -23.85 2.22 -16.05
C THR A 102 -23.70 0.94 -15.21
N PRO A 103 -23.73 1.03 -13.86
CA PRO A 103 -23.74 -0.17 -13.01
C PRO A 103 -24.87 -1.15 -13.32
N ASP A 104 -26.05 -0.65 -13.75
CA ASP A 104 -27.22 -1.48 -14.10
C ASP A 104 -27.17 -2.01 -15.54
N ALA A 105 -26.38 -1.37 -16.42
CA ALA A 105 -26.21 -1.74 -17.81
C ALA A 105 -24.73 -1.49 -18.23
N PRO A 106 -23.78 -2.29 -17.74
CA PRO A 106 -22.37 -2.09 -18.01
C PRO A 106 -22.04 -2.48 -19.48
N HIS A 107 -21.08 -1.78 -20.06
CA HIS A 107 -20.49 -2.19 -21.34
C HIS A 107 -19.83 -3.57 -21.18
N PRO A 108 -19.80 -4.44 -22.23
CA PRO A 108 -19.19 -5.76 -22.14
C PRO A 108 -17.76 -5.78 -21.57
N MET A 109 -16.92 -4.81 -21.94
CA MET A 109 -15.56 -4.68 -21.38
C MET A 109 -15.59 -4.32 -19.89
N GLN A 110 -16.53 -3.47 -19.43
CA GLN A 110 -16.72 -3.17 -18.01
C GLN A 110 -17.10 -4.42 -17.22
N GLN A 111 -18.05 -5.20 -17.75
CA GLN A 111 -18.46 -6.46 -17.12
C GLN A 111 -17.30 -7.46 -17.09
N ALA A 112 -16.51 -7.58 -18.15
CA ALA A 112 -15.36 -8.48 -18.23
C ALA A 112 -14.30 -8.14 -17.15
N PHE A 113 -14.05 -6.84 -16.90
CA PHE A 113 -13.13 -6.43 -15.82
C PHE A 113 -13.66 -6.80 -14.42
N VAL A 114 -14.98 -6.76 -14.19
CA VAL A 114 -15.57 -7.23 -12.93
C VAL A 114 -15.44 -8.74 -12.79
N ASP A 115 -15.75 -9.48 -13.86
CA ASP A 115 -15.76 -10.95 -13.87
C ASP A 115 -14.36 -11.56 -13.76
N ALA A 116 -13.35 -10.86 -14.27
CA ALA A 116 -11.94 -11.26 -14.18
C ALA A 116 -11.22 -10.75 -12.93
N ALA A 117 -11.88 -9.94 -12.05
CA ALA A 117 -11.21 -9.16 -11.01
C ALA A 117 -10.05 -8.30 -11.57
N GLY A 118 -10.25 -7.68 -12.74
CA GLY A 118 -9.24 -6.96 -13.52
C GLY A 118 -8.79 -5.63 -12.91
N PHE A 119 -8.94 -5.44 -11.62
CA PHE A 119 -8.51 -4.26 -10.87
C PHE A 119 -8.27 -4.60 -9.39
N GLN A 120 -7.47 -3.76 -8.70
CA GLN A 120 -7.33 -3.76 -7.24
C GLN A 120 -7.77 -2.40 -6.71
N CYS A 121 -6.89 -1.38 -6.62
CA CYS A 121 -7.34 -0.05 -6.17
C CYS A 121 -8.37 0.59 -7.11
N GLY A 122 -8.32 0.32 -8.41
CA GLY A 122 -9.28 0.78 -9.40
C GLY A 122 -8.96 2.15 -10.02
N PHE A 123 -7.92 2.84 -9.59
CA PHE A 123 -7.63 4.20 -10.06
C PHE A 123 -7.26 4.27 -11.55
N CYS A 124 -6.52 3.29 -12.07
CA CYS A 124 -6.21 3.17 -13.50
C CYS A 124 -7.38 2.62 -14.33
N THR A 125 -8.36 1.97 -13.68
CA THR A 125 -9.31 1.06 -14.34
C THR A 125 -10.25 1.79 -15.29
N ALA A 126 -10.76 2.97 -14.93
CA ALA A 126 -11.61 3.75 -15.81
C ALA A 126 -10.94 4.05 -17.17
N GLY A 127 -9.67 4.52 -17.14
CA GLY A 127 -8.89 4.77 -18.35
C GLY A 127 -8.48 3.49 -19.11
N MET A 128 -8.22 2.39 -18.37
CA MET A 128 -7.88 1.10 -18.94
C MET A 128 -9.07 0.50 -19.73
N VAL A 129 -10.26 0.52 -19.12
CA VAL A 129 -11.51 0.04 -19.73
C VAL A 129 -11.85 0.86 -20.98
N VAL A 130 -11.72 2.19 -20.93
CA VAL A 130 -11.93 3.07 -22.10
C VAL A 130 -11.00 2.68 -23.24
N THR A 131 -9.70 2.48 -22.95
CA THR A 131 -8.74 2.05 -23.98
C THR A 131 -9.08 0.65 -24.50
N ALA A 132 -9.36 -0.30 -23.62
CA ALA A 132 -9.64 -1.69 -23.99
C ALA A 132 -10.99 -1.85 -24.72
N SER A 133 -11.96 -0.96 -24.52
CA SER A 133 -13.25 -1.00 -25.23
C SER A 133 -13.13 -0.79 -26.74
N THR A 134 -12.00 -0.26 -27.22
CA THR A 134 -11.73 -0.08 -28.66
C THR A 134 -11.04 -1.30 -29.29
N PHE A 135 -10.65 -2.31 -28.52
CA PHE A 135 -9.91 -3.46 -29.02
C PHE A 135 -10.83 -4.46 -29.73
N THR A 136 -10.34 -4.97 -30.85
CA THR A 136 -10.94 -6.09 -31.59
C THR A 136 -10.37 -7.42 -31.09
N GLU A 137 -10.90 -8.53 -31.57
CA GLU A 137 -10.38 -9.87 -31.27
C GLU A 137 -8.92 -10.04 -31.71
N ALA A 138 -8.55 -9.48 -32.87
CA ALA A 138 -7.20 -9.54 -33.42
C ALA A 138 -6.18 -8.73 -32.58
N ASP A 139 -6.64 -7.73 -31.83
CA ASP A 139 -5.77 -6.90 -30.98
C ASP A 139 -5.30 -7.65 -29.71
N ARG A 140 -5.96 -8.74 -29.34
CA ARG A 140 -5.62 -9.54 -28.15
C ARG A 140 -4.22 -10.16 -28.21
N ASP A 141 -3.69 -10.39 -29.41
CA ASP A 141 -2.34 -10.92 -29.63
C ASP A 141 -1.23 -9.86 -29.43
N ASP A 142 -1.58 -8.56 -29.37
CA ASP A 142 -0.61 -7.44 -29.29
C ASP A 142 -0.88 -6.49 -28.10
N LEU A 143 -1.43 -7.02 -26.99
CA LEU A 143 -1.71 -6.24 -25.78
C LEU A 143 -0.49 -5.48 -25.23
N PRO A 144 0.74 -6.03 -25.23
CA PRO A 144 1.92 -5.30 -24.79
C PRO A 144 2.15 -3.97 -25.53
N ARG A 145 1.90 -3.91 -26.83
CA ARG A 145 2.00 -2.68 -27.61
C ARG A 145 0.83 -1.75 -27.37
N LEU A 146 -0.38 -2.29 -27.33
CA LEU A 146 -1.61 -1.51 -27.24
C LEU A 146 -1.80 -0.88 -25.85
N LEU A 147 -1.37 -1.57 -24.78
CA LEU A 147 -1.45 -1.09 -23.41
C LEU A 147 -0.18 -0.35 -22.90
N LYS A 148 0.79 -0.08 -23.78
CA LYS A 148 2.04 0.62 -23.39
C LYS A 148 1.82 1.98 -22.72
N GLY A 149 0.69 2.64 -22.98
CA GLY A 149 0.27 3.92 -22.41
C GLY A 149 -0.67 3.81 -21.20
N ASN A 150 -0.97 2.58 -20.74
CA ASN A 150 -1.86 2.34 -19.61
C ASN A 150 -1.11 1.54 -18.54
N ILE A 151 -0.78 2.20 -17.42
CA ILE A 151 0.01 1.63 -16.33
C ILE A 151 -0.90 1.23 -15.18
N CYS A 152 -0.63 0.06 -14.60
CA CYS A 152 -1.19 -0.38 -13.33
C CYS A 152 -0.05 -0.72 -12.35
N ARG A 153 -0.13 -0.22 -11.13
CA ARG A 153 0.87 -0.50 -10.06
C ARG A 153 0.49 -1.71 -9.20
N CYS A 154 -0.78 -2.12 -9.24
CA CYS A 154 -1.33 -3.06 -8.25
C CYS A 154 -1.39 -4.50 -8.74
N THR A 155 -1.78 -4.77 -10.01
CA THR A 155 -2.33 -6.06 -10.43
C THR A 155 -1.31 -7.05 -11.00
N GLY A 156 -0.11 -6.60 -11.38
CA GLY A 156 0.79 -7.45 -12.17
C GLY A 156 0.24 -7.80 -13.57
N TYR A 157 -0.83 -7.14 -14.00
CA TYR A 157 -1.44 -7.18 -15.34
C TYR A 157 -2.16 -8.46 -15.76
N ARG A 158 -1.95 -9.65 -15.13
CA ARG A 158 -2.60 -10.90 -15.55
C ARG A 158 -4.13 -10.78 -15.54
N SER A 159 -4.74 -10.32 -14.44
CA SER A 159 -6.20 -10.18 -14.36
C SER A 159 -6.78 -9.15 -15.37
N ILE A 160 -6.00 -8.14 -15.75
CA ILE A 160 -6.34 -7.19 -16.81
C ILE A 160 -6.32 -7.90 -18.18
N ARG A 161 -5.29 -8.70 -18.46
CA ARG A 161 -5.24 -9.53 -19.66
C ARG A 161 -6.43 -10.48 -19.74
N ASP A 162 -6.72 -11.17 -18.64
CA ASP A 162 -7.85 -12.10 -18.54
C ASP A 162 -9.18 -11.40 -18.86
N ALA A 163 -9.41 -10.19 -18.29
CA ALA A 163 -10.58 -9.36 -18.60
C ALA A 163 -10.69 -9.06 -20.10
N ILE A 164 -9.60 -8.59 -20.73
CA ILE A 164 -9.60 -8.23 -22.16
C ILE A 164 -9.80 -9.49 -23.04
N CYS A 165 -9.25 -10.62 -22.61
CA CYS A 165 -9.40 -11.90 -23.31
C CYS A 165 -10.74 -12.62 -23.02
N GLY A 166 -11.58 -12.09 -22.13
CA GLY A 166 -12.89 -12.65 -21.78
C GLY A 166 -12.82 -13.85 -20.84
N VAL A 167 -11.74 -13.97 -20.04
CA VAL A 167 -11.61 -15.00 -19.00
C VAL A 167 -12.20 -14.47 -17.69
N GLY A 168 -13.16 -15.22 -17.12
CA GLY A 168 -13.76 -14.88 -15.81
C GLY A 168 -13.08 -15.65 -14.69
N ASN A 169 -12.71 -14.95 -13.62
CA ASN A 169 -12.02 -15.48 -12.44
C ASN A 169 -12.87 -15.46 -11.16
N THR A 170 -14.08 -14.89 -11.24
CA THR A 170 -14.95 -14.74 -10.06
C THR A 170 -16.18 -15.65 -10.13
N VAL A 171 -16.72 -16.01 -8.96
CA VAL A 171 -17.90 -16.87 -8.83
C VAL A 171 -18.92 -16.22 -7.89
N ALA A 172 -20.21 -16.58 -8.06
CA ALA A 172 -21.24 -16.26 -7.09
C ALA A 172 -21.22 -17.33 -5.98
N PRO A 173 -21.05 -16.96 -4.70
CA PRO A 173 -21.05 -17.92 -3.61
C PRO A 173 -22.48 -18.38 -3.28
N ALA A 174 -22.62 -19.59 -2.74
CA ALA A 174 -23.85 -20.00 -2.06
C ALA A 174 -24.01 -19.28 -0.72
N VAL A 175 -25.20 -19.31 -0.19
CA VAL A 175 -25.55 -18.70 1.12
C VAL A 175 -24.68 -19.33 2.21
N GLY A 176 -23.95 -18.51 2.96
CA GLY A 176 -23.05 -18.94 4.02
C GLY A 176 -21.71 -19.53 3.57
N GLU A 177 -21.44 -19.59 2.26
CA GLU A 177 -20.23 -20.19 1.68
C GLU A 177 -19.35 -19.15 0.95
N ALA A 178 -19.28 -17.92 1.45
CA ALA A 178 -18.54 -16.86 0.77
C ALA A 178 -17.02 -16.95 0.98
N ALA A 179 -16.53 -17.32 2.17
CA ALA A 179 -15.11 -17.52 2.44
C ALA A 179 -14.57 -18.73 1.65
N GLY A 180 -13.36 -18.60 1.14
CA GLY A 180 -12.71 -19.59 0.27
C GLY A 180 -13.14 -19.52 -1.20
N ARG A 181 -13.98 -18.56 -1.58
CA ARG A 181 -14.45 -18.35 -2.94
C ARG A 181 -13.93 -17.04 -3.53
N SER A 182 -13.65 -17.02 -4.83
CA SER A 182 -13.26 -15.81 -5.56
C SER A 182 -14.50 -14.96 -5.87
N VAL A 183 -15.05 -14.29 -4.86
CA VAL A 183 -16.23 -13.43 -5.05
C VAL A 183 -15.83 -12.07 -5.63
N LYS A 184 -16.76 -11.43 -6.32
CA LYS A 184 -16.60 -10.10 -6.88
C LYS A 184 -16.44 -9.04 -5.79
N ALA A 185 -15.59 -8.03 -6.07
CA ALA A 185 -15.47 -6.87 -5.18
C ALA A 185 -16.78 -6.05 -5.15
N PRO A 186 -17.26 -5.64 -3.95
CA PRO A 186 -18.52 -4.87 -3.82
C PRO A 186 -18.53 -3.55 -4.62
N ALA A 187 -17.35 -2.92 -4.78
CA ALA A 187 -17.19 -1.69 -5.57
C ALA A 187 -17.08 -1.94 -7.09
N GLY A 188 -17.06 -3.19 -7.56
CA GLY A 188 -16.65 -3.56 -8.91
C GLY A 188 -17.32 -2.76 -10.02
N LEU A 189 -18.63 -2.75 -10.06
CA LEU A 189 -19.38 -2.00 -11.09
C LEU A 189 -19.17 -0.48 -11.00
N ARG A 190 -19.03 0.09 -9.79
CA ARG A 190 -18.73 1.52 -9.64
C ARG A 190 -17.33 1.87 -10.13
N VAL A 191 -16.33 1.01 -9.87
CA VAL A 191 -14.95 1.18 -10.34
C VAL A 191 -14.87 1.18 -11.87
N VAL A 192 -15.41 0.15 -12.53
CA VAL A 192 -15.30 -0.02 -13.99
C VAL A 192 -16.11 1.01 -14.77
N THR A 193 -17.18 1.54 -14.17
CA THR A 193 -17.99 2.62 -14.76
C THR A 193 -17.48 4.04 -14.39
N GLY A 194 -16.33 4.13 -13.72
CA GLY A 194 -15.72 5.40 -13.31
C GLY A 194 -16.50 6.18 -12.24
N ARG A 195 -17.48 5.56 -11.59
CA ARG A 195 -18.37 6.17 -10.56
C ARG A 195 -17.90 5.92 -9.13
N GLU A 196 -16.85 5.11 -8.93
CA GLU A 196 -16.25 4.97 -7.60
C GLU A 196 -15.54 6.27 -7.21
N GLU A 197 -15.81 6.74 -5.99
CA GLU A 197 -15.22 7.96 -5.46
C GLU A 197 -13.82 7.68 -4.88
N PHE A 198 -12.83 8.42 -5.38
CA PHE A 198 -11.52 8.55 -4.76
C PHE A 198 -11.44 9.87 -3.98
N THR A 199 -10.29 10.20 -3.43
CA THR A 199 -10.11 11.30 -2.47
C THR A 199 -10.71 12.62 -2.95
N LEU A 200 -10.45 13.03 -4.20
CA LEU A 200 -10.95 14.31 -4.76
C LEU A 200 -12.09 14.15 -5.76
N ASP A 201 -12.75 12.99 -5.81
CA ASP A 201 -13.84 12.70 -6.75
C ASP A 201 -15.21 13.01 -6.15
N SER A 202 -15.40 14.23 -5.68
CA SER A 202 -16.69 14.72 -5.19
C SER A 202 -16.85 16.20 -5.55
N PRO A 203 -18.08 16.72 -5.59
CA PRO A 203 -18.31 18.14 -5.78
C PRO A 203 -17.47 18.97 -4.81
N ALA A 204 -16.89 20.05 -5.32
CA ALA A 204 -16.14 20.98 -4.51
C ALA A 204 -17.09 21.73 -3.55
N PRO A 205 -16.72 21.93 -2.27
CA PRO A 205 -17.45 22.84 -1.39
C PRO A 205 -17.48 24.27 -1.97
N THR A 206 -18.51 25.01 -1.62
CA THR A 206 -18.59 26.45 -1.97
C THR A 206 -17.39 27.18 -1.36
N ALA A 207 -16.79 28.11 -2.11
CA ALA A 207 -15.63 28.91 -1.72
C ALA A 207 -14.38 28.06 -1.35
N LEU A 208 -14.19 26.92 -2.04
CA LEU A 208 -12.99 26.09 -1.89
C LEU A 208 -11.73 26.87 -2.27
N LEU A 209 -10.75 26.89 -1.38
CA LEU A 209 -9.42 27.44 -1.60
C LEU A 209 -8.40 26.35 -1.93
N HIS A 210 -7.32 26.76 -2.58
CA HIS A 210 -6.25 25.85 -3.03
C HIS A 210 -4.91 26.28 -2.46
N ILE A 211 -4.07 25.31 -2.13
CA ILE A 211 -2.70 25.50 -1.65
C ILE A 211 -1.70 25.33 -2.80
N ALA A 212 -0.69 26.25 -2.83
CA ALA A 212 0.57 26.05 -3.54
C ALA A 212 1.73 26.26 -2.56
N VAL A 213 2.69 25.33 -2.55
CA VAL A 213 3.82 25.33 -1.62
C VAL A 213 5.09 25.85 -2.31
N LEU A 214 5.82 26.74 -1.62
CA LEU A 214 7.19 27.11 -1.95
C LEU A 214 8.14 26.10 -1.30
N GLY A 215 8.90 25.37 -2.11
CA GLY A 215 9.91 24.42 -1.65
C GLY A 215 11.29 25.05 -1.53
N SER A 216 12.12 24.50 -0.66
CA SER A 216 13.50 24.91 -0.46
C SER A 216 14.36 24.69 -1.73
N PRO A 217 15.09 25.71 -2.22
CA PRO A 217 16.08 25.54 -3.27
C PRO A 217 17.42 24.98 -2.76
N HIS A 218 17.60 24.87 -1.44
CA HIS A 218 18.83 24.46 -0.80
C HIS A 218 18.66 23.11 -0.08
N PRO A 219 19.70 22.28 -0.02
CA PRO A 219 19.65 21.01 0.72
C PRO A 219 19.70 21.21 2.24
N HIS A 220 20.34 22.30 2.71
CA HIS A 220 20.41 22.66 4.12
C HIS A 220 20.52 24.17 4.22
N ALA A 221 19.58 24.81 4.92
CA ALA A 221 19.55 26.25 5.06
C ALA A 221 18.70 26.68 6.28
N ARG A 222 18.91 27.90 6.75
CA ARG A 222 18.05 28.62 7.67
C ARG A 222 17.34 29.76 6.95
N ILE A 223 16.08 29.94 7.22
CA ILE A 223 15.33 31.11 6.77
C ILE A 223 15.75 32.30 7.63
N VAL A 224 16.37 33.32 7.03
CA VAL A 224 16.78 34.57 7.70
C VAL A 224 15.64 35.57 7.66
N ALA A 225 14.99 35.70 6.49
CA ALA A 225 13.86 36.59 6.31
C ALA A 225 12.96 36.04 5.19
N ILE A 226 11.67 36.33 5.30
CA ILE A 226 10.67 35.99 4.29
C ILE A 226 9.75 37.19 4.06
N ASP A 227 9.68 37.66 2.82
CA ASP A 227 8.79 38.76 2.42
C ASP A 227 7.62 38.17 1.61
N THR A 228 6.43 38.25 2.18
CA THR A 228 5.17 37.76 1.62
C THR A 228 4.27 38.87 1.09
N ALA A 229 4.67 40.14 1.21
CA ALA A 229 3.80 41.29 0.92
C ALA A 229 3.33 41.33 -0.53
N ALA A 230 4.21 41.03 -1.49
CA ALA A 230 3.86 40.99 -2.91
C ALA A 230 2.90 39.84 -3.23
N ALA A 231 3.04 38.70 -2.59
CA ALA A 231 2.15 37.54 -2.73
C ALA A 231 0.76 37.83 -2.18
N LEU A 232 0.68 38.39 -0.97
CA LEU A 232 -0.59 38.76 -0.31
C LEU A 232 -1.38 39.83 -1.08
N ALA A 233 -0.69 40.70 -1.82
CA ALA A 233 -1.33 41.74 -2.62
C ALA A 233 -1.98 41.24 -3.93
N LEU A 234 -1.76 39.98 -4.31
CA LEU A 234 -2.35 39.41 -5.53
C LEU A 234 -3.84 39.08 -5.33
N PRO A 235 -4.70 39.37 -6.33
CA PRO A 235 -6.13 39.09 -6.23
C PRO A 235 -6.41 37.61 -6.01
N GLY A 236 -7.36 37.32 -5.11
CA GLY A 236 -7.80 35.96 -4.78
C GLY A 236 -6.85 35.21 -3.83
N VAL A 237 -5.81 35.83 -3.29
CA VAL A 237 -4.98 35.27 -2.22
C VAL A 237 -5.63 35.59 -0.88
N HIS A 238 -5.85 34.56 -0.07
CA HIS A 238 -6.45 34.67 1.27
C HIS A 238 -5.39 34.62 2.40
N ALA A 239 -4.34 33.82 2.22
CA ALA A 239 -3.25 33.72 3.21
C ALA A 239 -1.93 33.32 2.54
N VAL A 240 -0.81 33.71 3.17
CA VAL A 240 0.51 33.15 2.94
C VAL A 240 1.04 32.68 4.30
N LEU A 241 1.13 31.38 4.49
CA LEU A 241 1.52 30.74 5.74
C LEU A 241 3.02 30.46 5.72
N THR A 242 3.69 30.74 6.83
CA THR A 242 5.14 30.62 6.99
C THR A 242 5.45 29.92 8.32
N HIS A 243 6.72 29.72 8.66
CA HIS A 243 7.14 29.18 9.95
C HIS A 243 6.67 30.01 11.15
N HIS A 244 6.27 31.27 10.97
CA HIS A 244 5.67 32.09 12.02
C HIS A 244 4.23 31.70 12.36
N ASP A 245 3.53 31.01 11.44
CA ASP A 245 2.16 30.56 11.60
C ASP A 245 2.08 29.09 12.03
N SER A 246 3.22 28.39 12.03
CA SER A 246 3.33 26.98 12.36
C SER A 246 3.17 26.76 13.87
N PRO A 247 2.42 25.72 14.30
CA PRO A 247 2.48 25.25 15.67
C PRO A 247 3.94 24.92 16.08
N ALA A 248 4.27 25.14 17.34
CA ALA A 248 5.60 24.83 17.89
C ALA A 248 5.76 23.36 18.32
N THR A 249 4.69 22.55 18.20
CA THR A 249 4.67 21.14 18.56
C THR A 249 5.50 20.35 17.58
N LEU A 250 6.53 19.66 18.06
CA LEU A 250 7.29 18.70 17.27
C LEU A 250 6.45 17.44 17.05
N PHE A 251 6.58 16.85 15.87
CA PHE A 251 5.86 15.64 15.52
C PHE A 251 6.63 14.80 14.49
N SER A 252 6.21 13.55 14.32
CA SER A 252 6.65 12.70 13.23
C SER A 252 5.57 12.63 12.14
N THR A 253 5.97 12.73 10.87
CA THR A 253 5.04 12.51 9.75
C THR A 253 4.61 11.05 9.66
N GLY A 254 5.52 10.10 9.95
CA GLY A 254 5.25 8.67 10.08
C GLY A 254 4.89 8.35 11.53
N ARG A 255 3.72 7.75 11.75
CA ARG A 255 3.21 7.49 13.09
C ARG A 255 2.79 6.04 13.24
N HIS A 256 3.21 5.41 14.35
CA HIS A 256 2.67 4.15 14.86
C HIS A 256 1.69 4.43 16.01
N GLU A 257 1.13 3.35 16.56
CA GLU A 257 0.22 3.43 17.70
C GLU A 257 0.90 4.02 18.93
N ASP A 258 2.10 3.54 19.25
CA ASP A 258 2.91 4.08 20.34
C ASP A 258 3.80 5.20 19.81
N ARG A 259 3.62 6.40 20.38
CA ARG A 259 4.45 7.58 20.03
C ARG A 259 5.94 7.39 20.34
N GLU A 260 6.29 6.47 21.22
CA GLU A 260 7.69 6.19 21.55
C GLU A 260 8.43 5.51 20.39
N ASP A 261 7.72 4.94 19.43
CA ASP A 261 8.32 4.28 18.26
C ASP A 261 8.82 5.26 17.20
N ASP A 262 8.38 6.52 17.22
CA ASP A 262 8.65 7.48 16.16
C ASP A 262 9.37 8.74 16.68
N PRO A 263 10.33 9.31 15.93
CA PRO A 263 11.04 10.51 16.34
C PRO A 263 10.19 11.76 16.08
N ASP A 264 9.95 12.59 17.11
CA ASP A 264 9.35 13.91 16.96
C ASP A 264 10.43 14.92 16.52
N ASP A 265 10.70 14.96 15.21
CA ASP A 265 11.80 15.73 14.64
C ASP A 265 11.35 16.81 13.62
N GLY A 266 10.05 16.87 13.27
CA GLY A 266 9.48 17.78 12.31
C GLY A 266 8.59 18.88 12.89
N LEU A 267 8.35 19.94 12.09
CA LEU A 267 7.34 20.98 12.28
C LEU A 267 6.52 21.12 11.00
N VAL A 268 5.28 21.63 11.09
CA VAL A 268 4.43 21.87 9.89
C VAL A 268 5.16 22.76 8.88
N LEU A 269 5.74 23.86 9.33
CA LEU A 269 6.67 24.72 8.59
C LEU A 269 7.86 25.02 9.50
N ASP A 270 9.05 24.55 9.13
CA ASP A 270 10.28 24.65 9.91
C ASP A 270 11.16 25.79 9.38
N PRO A 271 11.70 26.68 10.24
CA PRO A 271 12.67 27.69 9.84
C PRO A 271 14.02 27.10 9.41
N VAL A 272 14.33 25.83 9.74
CA VAL A 272 15.52 25.12 9.32
C VAL A 272 15.13 24.09 8.23
N LEU A 273 15.68 24.27 7.06
CA LEU A 273 15.42 23.46 5.89
C LEU A 273 16.54 22.43 5.77
N ARG A 274 16.17 21.14 5.70
CA ARG A 274 17.12 20.02 5.78
C ARG A 274 17.21 19.19 4.49
N PHE A 275 16.32 19.44 3.50
CA PHE A 275 16.40 18.85 2.16
C PHE A 275 15.82 19.76 1.09
N ARG A 276 16.19 19.55 -0.15
CA ARG A 276 15.63 20.28 -1.31
C ARG A 276 14.16 19.90 -1.52
N GLY A 277 13.31 20.91 -1.63
CA GLY A 277 11.85 20.72 -1.75
C GLY A 277 11.11 20.80 -0.41
N GLN A 278 11.80 20.82 0.74
CA GLN A 278 11.14 21.01 2.03
C GLN A 278 10.31 22.29 2.02
N ARG A 279 9.13 22.25 2.63
CA ARG A 279 8.17 23.33 2.69
C ARG A 279 8.75 24.57 3.36
N VAL A 280 8.74 25.72 2.67
CA VAL A 280 9.18 27.05 3.14
C VAL A 280 7.97 27.90 3.49
N ALA A 281 6.99 27.94 2.60
CA ALA A 281 5.75 28.69 2.77
C ALA A 281 4.63 28.05 1.96
N ALA A 282 3.38 28.33 2.36
CA ALA A 282 2.19 27.88 1.66
C ALA A 282 1.28 29.06 1.34
N VAL A 283 0.89 29.19 0.08
CA VAL A 283 -0.09 30.19 -0.38
C VAL A 283 -1.45 29.56 -0.48
N VAL A 284 -2.46 30.20 0.08
CA VAL A 284 -3.87 29.80 0.04
C VAL A 284 -4.64 30.80 -0.81
N ALA A 285 -5.25 30.34 -1.92
CA ALA A 285 -5.93 31.21 -2.89
C ALA A 285 -7.17 30.54 -3.51
N GLU A 286 -8.03 31.33 -4.16
CA GLU A 286 -9.30 30.90 -4.81
C GLU A 286 -9.11 29.88 -5.93
N SER A 287 -7.94 29.81 -6.53
CA SER A 287 -7.59 28.81 -7.53
C SER A 287 -6.12 28.41 -7.41
N ARG A 288 -5.81 27.21 -7.88
CA ARG A 288 -4.45 26.70 -7.92
C ARG A 288 -3.51 27.64 -8.69
N ARG A 289 -3.96 28.20 -9.83
CA ARG A 289 -3.16 29.15 -10.62
C ARG A 289 -2.82 30.42 -9.86
N GLN A 290 -3.79 30.99 -9.11
CA GLN A 290 -3.54 32.17 -8.28
C GLN A 290 -2.56 31.83 -7.15
N ALA A 291 -2.73 30.69 -6.50
CA ALA A 291 -1.80 30.22 -5.48
C ALA A 291 -0.37 30.04 -6.02
N GLU A 292 -0.19 29.45 -7.21
CA GLU A 292 1.10 29.28 -7.86
C GLU A 292 1.76 30.62 -8.24
N LEU A 293 1.00 31.55 -8.81
CA LEU A 293 1.50 32.88 -9.14
C LEU A 293 1.93 33.67 -7.89
N ALA A 294 1.16 33.54 -6.80
CA ALA A 294 1.48 34.21 -5.55
C ALA A 294 2.68 33.56 -4.85
N ARG A 295 2.78 32.23 -4.88
CA ARG A 295 3.98 31.51 -4.43
C ARG A 295 5.26 32.03 -5.09
N ASP A 296 5.22 32.24 -6.39
CA ASP A 296 6.38 32.71 -7.18
C ASP A 296 6.74 34.20 -6.89
N ALA A 297 5.87 34.92 -6.18
CA ALA A 297 6.10 36.32 -5.75
C ALA A 297 6.71 36.40 -4.33
N ILE A 298 6.84 35.29 -3.60
CA ILE A 298 7.48 35.26 -2.28
C ILE A 298 8.98 35.42 -2.43
N VAL A 299 9.59 36.28 -1.59
CA VAL A 299 11.04 36.47 -1.54
C VAL A 299 11.58 35.96 -0.24
N VAL A 300 12.57 35.09 -0.27
CA VAL A 300 13.18 34.49 0.91
C VAL A 300 14.69 34.72 0.90
N GLU A 301 15.20 35.15 2.04
CA GLU A 301 16.63 35.22 2.31
C GLU A 301 17.06 34.00 3.11
N TYR A 302 18.06 33.26 2.61
CA TYR A 302 18.56 32.04 3.21
C TYR A 302 19.99 32.18 3.69
N GLU A 303 20.28 31.66 4.88
CA GLU A 303 21.62 31.26 5.30
C GLU A 303 21.86 29.80 4.93
N GLN A 304 22.74 29.55 3.96
CA GLN A 304 23.07 28.18 3.57
C GLN A 304 23.95 27.53 4.64
N LEU A 305 23.61 26.32 5.02
CA LEU A 305 24.32 25.50 5.99
C LEU A 305 25.06 24.36 5.27
N PRO A 306 26.15 23.83 5.86
CA PRO A 306 26.80 22.62 5.34
C PRO A 306 25.82 21.45 5.24
N ALA A 307 25.92 20.65 4.16
CA ALA A 307 25.07 19.51 3.93
C ALA A 307 25.90 18.22 3.79
N VAL A 308 25.29 17.07 4.16
CA VAL A 308 25.88 15.74 4.03
C VAL A 308 24.84 14.78 3.41
N PHE A 309 25.27 13.98 2.43
CA PHE A 309 24.38 13.12 1.62
C PHE A 309 24.70 11.63 1.75
N ASP A 310 25.91 11.28 2.17
CA ASP A 310 26.32 9.89 2.38
C ASP A 310 26.13 9.52 3.87
N PRO A 311 25.35 8.46 4.20
CA PRO A 311 25.11 8.07 5.58
C PRO A 311 26.40 7.59 6.31
N GLU A 312 27.42 7.07 5.59
CA GLU A 312 28.72 6.76 6.19
C GLU A 312 29.44 8.02 6.68
N GLU A 313 29.39 9.09 5.86
CA GLU A 313 30.01 10.37 6.20
C GLU A 313 29.19 11.09 7.28
N ALA A 314 27.85 10.99 7.24
CA ALA A 314 26.95 11.69 8.13
C ALA A 314 27.11 11.29 9.62
N ARG A 315 27.46 10.03 9.89
CA ARG A 315 27.66 9.53 11.25
C ARG A 315 29.07 9.75 11.82
N LEU A 316 30.00 10.29 11.02
CA LEU A 316 31.37 10.53 11.46
C LEU A 316 31.50 11.78 12.35
N PRO A 317 32.44 11.81 13.29
CA PRO A 317 32.71 12.99 14.11
C PRO A 317 33.05 14.21 13.25
N GLY A 318 32.36 15.33 13.49
CA GLY A 318 32.54 16.58 12.75
C GLY A 318 31.69 16.72 11.49
N ALA A 319 30.85 15.75 11.15
CA ALA A 319 29.86 15.87 10.10
C ALA A 319 28.84 16.99 10.43
N PRO A 320 28.24 17.66 9.42
CA PRO A 320 27.12 18.56 9.67
C PRO A 320 25.98 17.83 10.36
N LEU A 321 25.44 18.39 11.46
CA LEU A 321 24.34 17.82 12.21
C LEU A 321 23.00 18.36 11.68
N LEU A 322 22.07 17.45 11.37
CA LEU A 322 20.75 17.82 10.87
C LEU A 322 19.80 18.19 12.03
N HIS A 323 19.88 17.46 13.13
CA HIS A 323 19.01 17.61 14.31
C HIS A 323 19.83 17.73 15.60
N GLY A 324 21.05 18.27 15.53
CA GLY A 324 21.96 18.39 16.67
C GLY A 324 21.48 19.31 17.80
N GLU A 325 20.45 20.12 17.56
CA GLU A 325 19.77 20.93 18.57
C GLU A 325 18.72 20.16 19.38
N LYS A 326 18.35 18.94 18.96
CA LYS A 326 17.36 18.09 19.58
C LYS A 326 17.99 17.10 20.56
N THR A 327 17.18 16.52 21.43
CA THR A 327 17.67 15.57 22.45
C THR A 327 16.95 14.23 22.32
N SER A 328 17.60 13.16 22.77
CA SER A 328 17.00 11.82 22.79
C SER A 328 15.74 11.76 23.66
N GLU A 329 15.67 12.52 24.76
CA GLU A 329 14.51 12.50 25.67
C GLU A 329 13.27 13.16 25.06
N VAL A 330 13.44 14.24 24.28
CA VAL A 330 12.31 14.99 23.71
C VAL A 330 11.91 14.47 22.34
N SER A 331 12.90 14.25 21.47
CA SER A 331 12.67 13.89 20.07
C SER A 331 12.89 12.41 19.78
N ARG A 332 13.27 11.61 20.76
CA ARG A 332 13.50 10.15 20.62
C ARG A 332 14.48 9.77 19.50
N ILE A 333 15.49 10.62 19.30
CA ILE A 333 16.61 10.37 18.40
C ILE A 333 17.72 9.69 19.20
N ALA A 334 18.21 8.52 18.79
CA ALA A 334 19.16 7.74 19.58
C ALA A 334 20.48 8.49 19.83
N PHE A 335 21.08 9.09 18.78
CA PHE A 335 22.35 9.84 18.90
C PHE A 335 22.31 11.09 17.99
N PRO A 336 21.70 12.21 18.44
CA PRO A 336 21.61 13.44 17.65
C PRO A 336 22.99 13.99 17.23
N GLU A 337 24.00 13.79 18.08
CA GLU A 337 25.40 14.23 17.87
C GLU A 337 26.15 13.46 16.78
N ARG A 338 25.54 12.40 16.22
CA ARG A 338 26.08 11.58 15.11
C ARG A 338 25.04 11.37 13.99
N ASN A 339 23.99 12.18 13.91
CA ASN A 339 22.92 11.99 12.93
C ASN A 339 22.28 10.59 12.92
N THR A 340 22.29 9.85 14.05
CA THR A 340 21.75 8.49 14.12
C THR A 340 20.39 8.50 14.81
N VAL A 341 19.33 8.20 14.08
CA VAL A 341 17.95 8.17 14.60
C VAL A 341 17.69 6.92 15.42
N ALA A 342 18.23 5.77 14.99
CA ALA A 342 18.11 4.49 15.67
C ALA A 342 19.36 3.64 15.46
N ALA A 343 19.68 2.79 16.44
CA ALA A 343 20.76 1.82 16.35
C ALA A 343 20.42 0.53 17.11
N MET A 344 20.87 -0.59 16.59
CA MET A 344 20.79 -1.91 17.21
C MET A 344 22.13 -2.61 17.05
N HIS A 345 22.68 -3.08 18.17
CA HIS A 345 23.91 -3.87 18.20
C HIS A 345 23.71 -5.03 19.16
N GLY A 346 23.89 -6.26 18.67
CA GLY A 346 23.72 -7.45 19.49
C GLY A 346 24.41 -8.64 18.89
N GLU A 347 24.80 -9.59 19.76
CA GLU A 347 25.47 -10.82 19.36
C GLU A 347 25.07 -11.96 20.28
N THR A 348 24.76 -13.12 19.70
CA THR A 348 24.67 -14.40 20.42
C THR A 348 25.76 -15.34 19.93
N GLY A 349 26.37 -16.11 20.82
CA GLY A 349 27.53 -16.91 20.50
C GLY A 349 28.81 -16.07 20.34
N ASP A 350 29.76 -16.54 19.53
CA ASP A 350 30.99 -15.83 19.14
C ASP A 350 31.14 -15.94 17.62
N VAL A 351 30.69 -14.90 16.91
CA VAL A 351 30.67 -14.88 15.46
C VAL A 351 32.06 -14.93 14.85
N GLU A 352 33.04 -14.22 15.43
CA GLU A 352 34.40 -14.22 14.89
C GLU A 352 35.08 -15.58 15.04
N ALA A 353 34.93 -16.25 16.19
CA ALA A 353 35.43 -17.59 16.39
C ALA A 353 34.71 -18.60 15.48
N ALA A 354 33.39 -18.48 15.30
CA ALA A 354 32.59 -19.34 14.44
C ALA A 354 32.98 -19.20 12.96
N LEU A 355 33.22 -17.97 12.47
CA LEU A 355 33.72 -17.72 11.13
C LEU A 355 35.13 -18.28 10.90
N ALA A 356 36.02 -18.12 11.88
CA ALA A 356 37.38 -18.63 11.80
C ALA A 356 37.44 -20.18 11.79
N ALA A 357 36.45 -20.84 12.40
CA ALA A 357 36.35 -22.30 12.48
C ALA A 357 35.49 -22.91 11.34
N ALA A 358 34.84 -22.11 10.52
CA ALA A 358 33.95 -22.56 9.44
C ALA A 358 34.77 -23.23 8.30
N ASP A 359 34.22 -24.30 7.70
CA ASP A 359 34.81 -24.95 6.51
C ASP A 359 34.61 -24.10 5.24
N ALA A 360 33.55 -23.32 5.19
CA ALA A 360 33.30 -22.36 4.12
C ALA A 360 32.76 -21.05 4.69
N THR A 361 33.22 -19.94 4.11
CA THR A 361 32.73 -18.58 4.48
C THR A 361 32.36 -17.79 3.25
N VAL A 362 31.38 -16.93 3.36
CA VAL A 362 31.00 -15.91 2.36
C VAL A 362 30.97 -14.56 3.01
N GLU A 363 31.46 -13.54 2.32
CA GLU A 363 31.36 -12.16 2.71
C GLU A 363 31.07 -11.29 1.49
N GLY A 364 30.16 -10.32 1.65
CA GLY A 364 29.82 -9.36 0.61
C GLY A 364 29.08 -8.16 1.19
N THR A 365 29.04 -7.07 0.41
CA THR A 365 28.24 -5.90 0.69
C THR A 365 27.25 -5.69 -0.46
N TRP A 366 25.97 -5.57 -0.13
CA TRP A 366 24.89 -5.33 -1.09
C TRP A 366 24.30 -3.94 -0.86
N THR A 367 23.98 -3.27 -1.95
CA THR A 367 23.38 -1.92 -1.89
C THR A 367 22.03 -1.89 -2.58
N THR A 368 21.10 -1.18 -1.96
CA THR A 368 19.78 -0.94 -2.54
C THR A 368 19.54 0.56 -2.73
N GLN A 369 18.84 0.90 -3.79
CA GLN A 369 18.57 2.27 -4.19
C GLN A 369 17.28 2.82 -3.54
N ARG A 370 17.07 4.13 -3.72
CA ARG A 370 15.85 4.85 -3.37
C ARG A 370 14.75 4.57 -4.39
N VAL A 371 13.55 4.18 -3.92
CA VAL A 371 12.41 3.76 -4.77
C VAL A 371 11.13 4.48 -4.35
N SER A 372 10.38 5.06 -5.31
CA SER A 372 9.06 5.66 -5.08
C SER A 372 7.96 4.60 -5.09
N HIS A 373 6.91 4.80 -4.30
CA HIS A 373 5.72 3.96 -4.27
C HIS A 373 5.04 3.84 -5.63
N GLY A 374 5.04 4.93 -6.39
CA GLY A 374 4.44 4.97 -7.72
C GLY A 374 2.92 4.84 -7.69
N SER A 375 2.26 5.20 -6.59
CA SER A 375 0.80 5.28 -6.50
C SER A 375 0.26 6.20 -7.59
N LEU A 376 -0.77 5.75 -8.33
CA LEU A 376 -1.29 6.57 -9.43
C LEU A 376 -2.13 7.74 -8.93
N GLU A 377 -2.89 7.59 -7.85
CA GLU A 377 -3.45 8.71 -7.12
C GLU A 377 -2.33 9.37 -6.32
N THR A 378 -2.16 10.69 -6.49
CA THR A 378 -1.22 11.48 -5.70
C THR A 378 -1.76 11.76 -4.30
N HIS A 379 -0.90 12.15 -3.35
CA HIS A 379 -1.35 12.60 -2.03
C HIS A 379 -2.27 13.80 -2.17
N ALA A 380 -3.37 13.79 -1.43
CA ALA A 380 -4.33 14.87 -1.47
C ALA A 380 -5.19 14.90 -0.21
N THR A 381 -5.50 16.11 0.25
CA THR A 381 -6.45 16.36 1.35
C THR A 381 -7.36 17.53 1.00
N ARG A 382 -8.63 17.38 1.38
CA ARG A 382 -9.61 18.46 1.41
C ARG A 382 -10.12 18.60 2.85
N GLY A 383 -9.97 19.78 3.44
CA GLY A 383 -10.37 20.08 4.82
C GLY A 383 -11.41 21.20 4.87
N TRP A 384 -12.27 21.18 5.89
CA TRP A 384 -13.25 22.24 6.16
C TRP A 384 -13.72 22.19 7.61
N LEU A 385 -14.38 23.25 8.08
CA LEU A 385 -15.14 23.22 9.32
C LEU A 385 -16.59 22.86 9.00
N ASP A 386 -17.17 21.90 9.75
CA ASP A 386 -18.60 21.59 9.65
C ASP A 386 -19.47 22.63 10.38
N ASP A 387 -20.79 22.41 10.38
CA ASP A 387 -21.76 23.35 11.00
C ASP A 387 -21.56 23.52 12.52
N ASP A 388 -20.94 22.54 13.18
CA ASP A 388 -20.58 22.59 14.61
C ASP A 388 -19.17 23.17 14.85
N GLY A 389 -18.48 23.62 13.78
CA GLY A 389 -17.11 24.11 13.79
C GLY A 389 -16.07 23.02 14.08
N ARG A 390 -16.39 21.76 13.81
CA ARG A 390 -15.49 20.62 13.88
C ARG A 390 -14.65 20.56 12.63
N LEU A 391 -13.35 20.31 12.76
CA LEU A 391 -12.45 20.09 11.62
C LEU A 391 -12.76 18.75 10.97
N VAL A 392 -13.00 18.76 9.67
CA VAL A 392 -13.24 17.57 8.86
C VAL A 392 -12.17 17.49 7.78
N LEU A 393 -11.47 16.35 7.71
CA LEU A 393 -10.45 16.04 6.70
C LEU A 393 -10.88 14.84 5.86
N ARG A 394 -11.00 15.03 4.55
CA ARG A 394 -11.11 13.97 3.56
C ARG A 394 -9.73 13.82 2.91
N THR A 395 -9.07 12.70 3.13
CA THR A 395 -7.67 12.52 2.73
C THR A 395 -7.38 11.19 2.05
N SER A 396 -6.28 11.12 1.30
CA SER A 396 -5.79 9.88 0.67
C SER A 396 -4.85 9.12 1.62
N SER A 397 -5.33 8.75 2.81
CA SER A 397 -4.52 8.09 3.84
C SER A 397 -4.88 6.61 4.02
N GLN A 398 -3.91 5.81 4.46
CA GLN A 398 -4.10 4.42 4.92
C GLN A 398 -4.49 4.36 6.41
N VAL A 399 -4.32 5.46 7.15
CA VAL A 399 -4.35 5.51 8.64
C VAL A 399 -5.19 6.68 9.17
N PRO A 400 -6.50 6.76 8.87
CA PRO A 400 -7.32 7.93 9.20
C PRO A 400 -7.37 8.23 10.71
N PHE A 401 -7.29 7.23 11.59
CA PHE A 401 -7.29 7.42 13.04
C PHE A 401 -5.97 8.01 13.54
N LEU A 402 -4.84 7.47 13.10
CA LEU A 402 -3.52 8.04 13.44
C LEU A 402 -3.37 9.46 12.90
N VAL A 403 -3.94 9.76 11.71
CA VAL A 403 -4.02 11.14 11.19
C VAL A 403 -4.84 12.03 12.12
N ARG A 404 -6.02 11.58 12.59
CA ARG A 404 -6.84 12.34 13.55
C ARG A 404 -6.05 12.67 14.81
N ASP A 405 -5.45 11.65 15.39
CA ASP A 405 -4.76 11.75 16.67
C ASP A 405 -3.53 12.68 16.57
N GLU A 406 -2.77 12.57 15.47
CA GLU A 406 -1.60 13.44 15.26
C GLU A 406 -2.00 14.88 14.92
N ILE A 407 -3.05 15.11 14.14
CA ILE A 407 -3.60 16.47 13.89
C ILE A 407 -4.11 17.08 15.20
N ALA A 408 -4.84 16.30 16.01
CA ALA A 408 -5.30 16.76 17.31
C ALA A 408 -4.12 17.17 18.22
N HIS A 409 -3.06 16.38 18.26
CA HIS A 409 -1.84 16.65 19.01
C HIS A 409 -1.11 17.91 18.51
N VAL A 410 -0.81 17.99 17.22
CA VAL A 410 -0.03 19.09 16.63
C VAL A 410 -0.73 20.45 16.82
N PHE A 411 -2.05 20.49 16.65
CA PHE A 411 -2.83 21.73 16.73
C PHE A 411 -3.49 21.98 18.09
N GLY A 412 -3.27 21.07 19.06
CA GLY A 412 -3.85 21.20 20.42
C GLY A 412 -5.37 21.14 20.43
N LEU A 413 -5.96 20.35 19.52
CA LEU A 413 -7.41 20.17 19.40
C LEU A 413 -7.85 18.92 20.20
N PRO A 414 -9.04 18.92 20.81
CA PRO A 414 -9.63 17.66 21.27
C PRO A 414 -9.88 16.71 20.10
N GLU A 415 -9.67 15.40 20.28
CA GLU A 415 -9.86 14.39 19.21
C GLU A 415 -11.28 14.38 18.64
N ASP A 416 -12.29 14.58 19.50
CA ASP A 416 -13.71 14.66 19.11
C ASP A 416 -14.05 15.91 18.27
N ARG A 417 -13.12 16.89 18.21
CA ARG A 417 -13.21 18.08 17.35
C ARG A 417 -12.56 17.86 15.98
N VAL A 418 -12.00 16.67 15.71
CA VAL A 418 -11.36 16.31 14.44
C VAL A 418 -12.04 15.05 13.91
N ARG A 419 -12.54 15.12 12.68
CA ARG A 419 -13.01 13.96 11.91
C ARG A 419 -12.10 13.75 10.70
N VAL A 420 -11.61 12.54 10.53
CA VAL A 420 -10.82 12.15 9.36
C VAL A 420 -11.50 10.97 8.68
N PHE A 421 -11.62 11.05 7.37
CA PHE A 421 -12.13 9.92 6.62
C PHE A 421 -11.46 9.80 5.25
N THR A 422 -11.41 8.58 4.76
CA THR A 422 -10.96 8.27 3.42
C THR A 422 -12.10 7.67 2.60
N LYS A 423 -12.07 7.91 1.30
CA LYS A 423 -12.83 7.13 0.32
C LYS A 423 -11.94 6.00 -0.17
N ARG A 424 -12.26 5.40 -1.31
CA ARG A 424 -11.30 4.47 -1.93
C ARG A 424 -10.02 5.21 -2.29
N VAL A 425 -8.86 4.63 -1.94
CA VAL A 425 -7.55 5.23 -2.19
C VAL A 425 -6.89 4.57 -3.41
N GLY A 426 -6.33 5.38 -4.31
CA GLY A 426 -5.76 4.95 -5.59
C GLY A 426 -4.34 4.41 -5.51
N GLY A 427 -4.09 3.47 -4.56
CA GLY A 427 -2.81 2.89 -4.21
C GLY A 427 -2.16 3.59 -3.03
N GLY A 428 -1.48 2.82 -2.18
CA GLY A 428 -0.78 3.34 -1.00
C GLY A 428 0.61 2.72 -0.86
N PHE A 429 0.70 1.39 -0.69
CA PHE A 429 1.93 0.60 -0.60
C PHE A 429 2.86 1.00 0.56
N GLY A 430 2.31 1.67 1.58
CA GLY A 430 3.04 2.27 2.70
C GLY A 430 3.23 3.78 2.59
N GLY A 431 3.27 4.37 1.39
CA GLY A 431 3.52 5.80 1.19
C GLY A 431 2.43 6.73 1.68
N LYS A 432 1.23 6.21 1.95
CA LYS A 432 0.09 6.99 2.46
C LYS A 432 -0.19 6.71 3.94
N GLN A 433 0.84 6.36 4.69
CA GLN A 433 0.83 6.28 6.16
C GLN A 433 1.33 7.56 6.82
N GLU A 434 1.85 8.51 6.06
CA GLU A 434 2.49 9.71 6.55
C GLU A 434 1.60 10.94 6.39
N LEU A 435 1.73 11.92 7.30
CA LEU A 435 1.10 13.24 7.20
C LEU A 435 1.87 14.09 6.20
N LEU A 436 1.36 14.25 5.00
CA LEU A 436 2.03 15.03 3.95
C LEU A 436 1.20 16.22 3.44
N THR A 437 -0.11 16.16 3.60
CA THR A 437 -1.03 17.20 3.12
C THR A 437 -2.01 17.64 4.20
N GLU A 438 -2.27 16.81 5.19
CA GLU A 438 -3.29 16.98 6.22
C GLU A 438 -2.96 18.12 7.19
N ASP A 439 -1.71 18.17 7.64
CA ASP A 439 -1.17 19.18 8.54
C ASP A 439 -1.26 20.60 7.93
N LEU A 440 -0.85 20.74 6.67
CA LEU A 440 -0.86 22.00 5.96
C LEU A 440 -2.27 22.45 5.60
N VAL A 441 -3.16 21.50 5.24
CA VAL A 441 -4.60 21.80 5.01
C VAL A 441 -5.26 22.24 6.32
N THR A 442 -4.95 21.57 7.44
CA THR A 442 -5.45 21.96 8.77
C THR A 442 -5.03 23.38 9.11
N LEU A 443 -3.73 23.71 8.99
CA LEU A 443 -3.22 25.05 9.23
C LEU A 443 -3.96 26.10 8.38
N ALA A 444 -4.18 25.80 7.09
CA ALA A 444 -4.86 26.71 6.16
C ALA A 444 -6.36 26.87 6.48
N VAL A 445 -7.06 25.79 6.84
CA VAL A 445 -8.47 25.85 7.24
C VAL A 445 -8.64 26.69 8.51
N LEU A 446 -7.80 26.46 9.51
CA LEU A 446 -7.85 27.21 10.78
C LEU A 446 -7.49 28.70 10.57
N ALA A 447 -6.56 29.02 9.68
CA ALA A 447 -6.17 30.40 9.39
C ALA A 447 -7.21 31.16 8.56
N THR A 448 -7.94 30.50 7.66
CA THR A 448 -8.84 31.18 6.71
C THR A 448 -10.31 31.02 7.06
N GLY A 449 -10.70 30.00 7.80
CA GLY A 449 -12.10 29.63 8.05
C GLY A 449 -12.84 29.09 6.82
N HIS A 450 -12.13 28.84 5.71
CA HIS A 450 -12.68 28.34 4.45
C HIS A 450 -12.36 26.87 4.21
N PRO A 451 -13.13 26.16 3.38
CA PRO A 451 -12.70 24.87 2.84
C PRO A 451 -11.40 25.02 2.04
N VAL A 452 -10.44 24.15 2.26
CA VAL A 452 -9.12 24.18 1.60
C VAL A 452 -8.79 22.82 1.02
N GLN A 453 -8.17 22.81 -0.16
CA GLN A 453 -7.66 21.61 -0.81
C GLN A 453 -6.18 21.74 -1.13
N TYR A 454 -5.42 20.69 -0.80
CA TYR A 454 -4.05 20.52 -1.28
C TYR A 454 -3.92 19.17 -1.98
N GLU A 455 -3.35 19.16 -3.16
CA GLU A 455 -3.14 17.99 -3.98
C GLU A 455 -1.72 18.05 -4.56
N PHE A 456 -0.92 17.02 -4.30
CA PHE A 456 0.42 16.90 -4.88
C PHE A 456 0.35 16.82 -6.41
N THR A 457 1.31 17.41 -7.05
CA THR A 457 1.62 17.10 -8.45
C THR A 457 2.36 15.77 -8.52
N ARG A 458 2.51 15.21 -9.71
CA ARG A 458 3.40 14.06 -9.89
C ARG A 458 4.87 14.40 -9.63
N ASP A 459 5.27 15.64 -9.82
CA ASP A 459 6.61 16.14 -9.46
C ASP A 459 6.79 16.15 -7.93
N ASP A 460 5.78 16.62 -7.18
CA ASP A 460 5.80 16.60 -5.72
C ASP A 460 5.92 15.17 -5.16
N GLU A 461 5.26 14.19 -5.78
CA GLU A 461 5.39 12.76 -5.43
C GLU A 461 6.83 12.22 -5.54
N PHE A 462 7.64 12.81 -6.42
CA PHE A 462 9.04 12.44 -6.57
C PHE A 462 9.99 13.32 -5.75
N THR A 463 9.60 14.55 -5.40
CA THR A 463 10.50 15.52 -4.79
C THR A 463 10.22 15.81 -3.31
N ILE A 464 9.05 15.42 -2.81
CA ILE A 464 8.61 15.70 -1.44
C ILE A 464 8.15 14.43 -0.72
N ALA A 465 7.41 13.52 -1.41
CA ALA A 465 6.89 12.32 -0.77
C ALA A 465 8.04 11.36 -0.39
N PRO A 466 7.93 10.67 0.76
CA PRO A 466 8.96 9.76 1.22
C PRO A 466 9.13 8.56 0.28
N THR A 467 10.27 7.92 0.36
CA THR A 467 10.69 6.83 -0.52
C THR A 467 11.10 5.61 0.29
N ARG A 468 11.33 4.46 -0.37
CA ARG A 468 12.01 3.34 0.27
C ARG A 468 13.41 3.76 0.73
N HIS A 469 13.81 3.33 1.91
CA HIS A 469 15.13 3.57 2.49
C HIS A 469 16.24 2.91 1.63
N PRO A 470 17.23 3.66 1.14
CA PRO A 470 18.46 3.05 0.64
C PRO A 470 19.23 2.37 1.75
N MET A 471 19.82 1.21 1.48
CA MET A 471 20.59 0.46 2.46
C MET A 471 21.92 -0.03 1.90
N ARG A 472 22.95 -0.07 2.75
CA ARG A 472 24.16 -0.84 2.56
C ARG A 472 24.15 -1.96 3.57
N VAL A 473 24.16 -3.21 3.11
CA VAL A 473 24.06 -4.38 3.97
C VAL A 473 25.26 -5.27 3.71
N ARG A 474 26.17 -5.38 4.67
CA ARG A 474 27.27 -6.32 4.65
C ARG A 474 26.82 -7.59 5.36
N VAL A 475 27.01 -8.73 4.70
CA VAL A 475 26.70 -10.03 5.25
C VAL A 475 27.96 -10.89 5.28
N ARG A 476 28.18 -11.58 6.41
CA ARG A 476 29.22 -12.59 6.59
C ARG A 476 28.56 -13.89 7.04
N LEU A 477 28.77 -14.97 6.32
CA LEU A 477 28.26 -16.30 6.63
C LEU A 477 29.42 -17.28 6.85
N GLY A 478 29.22 -18.21 7.77
CA GLY A 478 30.08 -19.37 7.98
C GLY A 478 29.26 -20.65 8.04
N ALA A 479 29.78 -21.74 7.48
CA ALA A 479 29.14 -23.04 7.55
C ALA A 479 30.19 -24.17 7.62
N THR A 480 29.77 -25.32 8.14
CA THR A 480 30.48 -26.57 8.04
C THR A 480 30.37 -27.15 6.63
N ALA A 481 31.26 -28.11 6.29
CA ALA A 481 31.32 -28.76 4.97
C ALA A 481 29.99 -29.43 4.56
N ASP A 482 29.16 -29.83 5.52
CA ASP A 482 27.84 -30.42 5.28
C ASP A 482 26.73 -29.34 5.13
N GLY A 483 27.08 -28.02 5.14
CA GLY A 483 26.17 -26.91 4.94
C GLY A 483 25.45 -26.43 6.21
N THR A 484 25.80 -26.89 7.42
CA THR A 484 25.21 -26.36 8.65
C THR A 484 25.79 -24.97 8.95
N LEU A 485 24.94 -23.94 9.08
CA LEU A 485 25.35 -22.57 9.40
C LEU A 485 25.98 -22.51 10.80
N THR A 486 27.16 -21.90 10.90
CA THR A 486 27.89 -21.69 12.15
C THR A 486 27.92 -20.20 12.55
N ALA A 487 27.92 -19.31 11.59
CA ALA A 487 27.95 -17.87 11.82
C ALA A 487 27.05 -17.12 10.82
N LEU A 488 26.33 -16.10 11.31
CA LEU A 488 25.59 -15.12 10.50
C LEU A 488 25.83 -13.72 11.10
N HIS A 489 26.49 -12.85 10.36
CA HIS A 489 26.65 -11.43 10.72
C HIS A 489 26.01 -10.54 9.66
N VAL A 490 25.14 -9.65 10.09
CA VAL A 490 24.49 -8.61 9.29
C VAL A 490 24.92 -7.25 9.83
N ASP A 491 25.56 -6.44 9.00
CA ASP A 491 25.92 -5.04 9.29
C ASP A 491 25.18 -4.16 8.30
N GLN A 492 24.20 -3.38 8.80
CA GLN A 492 23.26 -2.59 8.04
C GLN A 492 23.43 -1.10 8.31
N LEU A 493 23.60 -0.31 7.25
CA LEU A 493 23.54 1.14 7.28
C LEU A 493 22.39 1.62 6.39
N MET A 494 21.44 2.35 6.98
CA MET A 494 20.23 2.83 6.34
C MET A 494 20.21 4.35 6.26
N ASP A 495 19.90 4.91 5.07
CA ASP A 495 19.68 6.34 4.86
C ASP A 495 18.19 6.67 5.07
N THR A 496 17.88 7.36 6.17
CA THR A 496 16.51 7.82 6.43
C THR A 496 16.18 9.18 5.78
N GLY A 497 17.19 9.84 5.19
CA GLY A 497 17.05 11.20 4.66
C GLY A 497 16.95 12.24 5.78
N ALA A 498 16.28 13.34 5.49
CA ALA A 498 16.30 14.52 6.36
C ALA A 498 15.43 14.42 7.62
N TYR A 499 14.51 13.46 7.68
CA TYR A 499 13.60 13.22 8.81
C TYR A 499 13.51 11.73 9.10
N GLY A 500 13.32 11.39 10.39
CA GLY A 500 13.36 10.01 10.85
C GLY A 500 12.12 9.20 10.48
N ASN A 501 10.94 9.80 10.55
CA ASN A 501 9.62 9.19 10.37
C ASN A 501 9.58 7.67 10.64
N HIS A 502 9.43 6.79 9.66
CA HIS A 502 9.44 5.34 9.84
C HIS A 502 10.84 4.70 9.97
N GLY A 503 11.92 5.50 10.06
CA GLY A 503 13.29 4.96 10.04
C GLY A 503 13.63 4.04 11.20
N VAL A 504 13.05 4.25 12.38
CA VAL A 504 13.22 3.38 13.56
C VAL A 504 12.60 2.02 13.28
N GLY A 505 11.30 1.97 12.97
CA GLY A 505 10.57 0.74 12.76
C GLY A 505 11.10 -0.06 11.56
N VAL A 506 11.45 0.61 10.43
CA VAL A 506 12.04 -0.05 9.25
C VAL A 506 13.38 -0.70 9.57
N MET A 507 14.23 -0.05 10.39
CA MET A 507 15.52 -0.61 10.77
C MET A 507 15.34 -1.90 11.58
N TYR A 508 14.56 -1.85 12.67
CA TYR A 508 14.36 -3.02 13.53
C TYR A 508 13.69 -4.18 12.78
N HIS A 509 12.59 -3.91 12.07
CA HIS A 509 11.87 -4.93 11.33
C HIS A 509 12.72 -5.59 10.24
N SER A 510 13.56 -4.82 9.55
CA SER A 510 14.38 -5.33 8.44
C SER A 510 15.39 -6.38 8.86
N VAL A 511 15.97 -6.28 10.06
CA VAL A 511 16.97 -7.22 10.57
C VAL A 511 16.38 -8.31 11.48
N HIS A 512 15.10 -8.19 11.88
CA HIS A 512 14.48 -9.16 12.77
C HIS A 512 14.17 -10.47 12.03
N GLU A 513 13.14 -10.53 11.21
CA GLU A 513 12.67 -11.78 10.58
C GLU A 513 13.64 -12.29 9.51
N SER A 514 14.39 -11.39 8.86
CA SER A 514 15.41 -11.79 7.88
C SER A 514 16.58 -12.58 8.49
N VAL A 515 16.87 -12.33 9.78
CA VAL A 515 17.91 -13.06 10.55
C VAL A 515 17.29 -14.24 11.29
N ALA A 516 16.09 -14.07 11.86
CA ALA A 516 15.43 -15.09 12.66
C ALA A 516 15.01 -16.33 11.86
N VAL A 517 14.78 -16.22 10.55
CA VAL A 517 14.40 -17.34 9.69
C VAL A 517 15.46 -18.45 9.60
N TYR A 518 16.72 -18.13 9.89
CA TYR A 518 17.82 -19.08 9.83
C TYR A 518 18.27 -19.52 11.22
N ARG A 519 18.38 -20.84 11.43
CA ARG A 519 19.05 -21.43 12.59
C ARG A 519 20.56 -21.23 12.44
N CYS A 520 21.17 -20.60 13.41
CA CYS A 520 22.60 -20.39 13.45
C CYS A 520 23.05 -20.21 14.90
N ALA A 521 24.12 -20.89 15.30
CA ALA A 521 24.57 -20.86 16.69
C ALA A 521 25.21 -19.53 17.10
N SER A 522 25.81 -18.80 16.13
CA SER A 522 26.43 -17.51 16.39
C SER A 522 25.85 -16.49 15.41
N LYS A 523 25.15 -15.50 15.94
CA LYS A 523 24.53 -14.41 15.16
C LYS A 523 24.97 -13.06 15.70
N ARG A 524 25.21 -12.10 14.80
CA ARG A 524 25.48 -10.73 15.14
C ARG A 524 24.72 -9.79 14.20
N VAL A 525 24.12 -8.76 14.76
CA VAL A 525 23.49 -7.66 14.03
C VAL A 525 24.09 -6.35 14.50
N ASP A 526 24.59 -5.56 13.54
CA ASP A 526 24.94 -4.17 13.69
C ASP A 526 24.08 -3.37 12.71
N ALA A 527 23.16 -2.54 13.19
CA ALA A 527 22.23 -1.79 12.35
C ALA A 527 22.11 -0.34 12.82
N GLU A 528 22.22 0.60 11.87
CA GLU A 528 22.04 2.02 12.14
C GLU A 528 21.15 2.68 11.06
N SER A 529 20.21 3.54 11.50
CA SER A 529 19.42 4.45 10.66
C SER A 529 19.95 5.86 10.83
N VAL A 530 20.39 6.50 9.72
CA VAL A 530 21.18 7.73 9.75
C VAL A 530 20.52 8.85 8.96
N TYR A 531 20.47 10.06 9.53
CA TYR A 531 20.00 11.27 8.84
C TYR A 531 21.00 11.73 7.79
N THR A 532 20.46 12.18 6.66
CA THR A 532 21.22 12.88 5.60
C THR A 532 20.39 14.03 5.03
N ASN A 533 20.99 14.94 4.29
CA ASN A 533 20.26 16.01 3.58
C ASN A 533 19.56 15.53 2.29
N ASN A 534 19.36 14.21 2.16
CA ASN A 534 18.55 13.62 1.10
C ASN A 534 17.06 13.77 1.41
N LEU A 535 16.23 13.52 0.38
CA LEU A 535 14.78 13.37 0.51
C LEU A 535 14.45 12.33 1.60
N PRO A 536 13.45 12.57 2.48
CA PRO A 536 13.05 11.63 3.52
C PRO A 536 12.71 10.25 2.97
N SER A 537 13.01 9.22 3.74
CA SER A 537 12.57 7.85 3.51
C SER A 537 11.40 7.52 4.45
N GLY A 538 10.57 6.53 4.09
CA GLY A 538 9.39 6.14 4.84
C GLY A 538 8.98 4.70 4.61
N ALA A 539 7.77 4.35 5.05
CA ALA A 539 7.22 3.01 4.91
C ALA A 539 7.04 2.64 3.42
N PHE A 540 7.45 1.43 3.06
CA PHE A 540 7.19 0.85 1.74
C PHE A 540 7.00 -0.66 1.89
N ARG A 541 6.09 -1.25 1.13
CA ARG A 541 5.70 -2.67 1.11
C ARG A 541 6.89 -3.60 1.40
N GLY A 542 6.80 -4.41 2.47
CA GLY A 542 7.88 -5.25 3.00
C GLY A 542 8.76 -4.60 4.06
N TYR A 543 8.58 -3.29 4.35
CA TYR A 543 9.08 -2.53 5.50
C TYR A 543 10.55 -2.83 5.87
N GLY A 544 11.47 -2.73 4.89
CA GLY A 544 12.91 -2.98 5.07
C GLY A 544 13.38 -4.40 4.80
N LEU A 545 12.52 -5.42 4.97
CA LEU A 545 12.90 -6.83 4.81
C LEU A 545 13.48 -7.12 3.43
N GLY A 546 12.85 -6.64 2.35
CA GLY A 546 13.30 -6.94 0.99
C GLY A 546 14.74 -6.51 0.70
N GLN A 547 15.26 -5.46 1.37
CA GLN A 547 16.62 -4.97 1.22
C GLN A 547 17.63 -5.87 1.94
N VAL A 548 17.32 -6.28 3.18
CA VAL A 548 18.21 -7.15 3.97
C VAL A 548 18.17 -8.58 3.45
N ILE A 549 16.98 -9.08 3.08
CA ILE A 549 16.80 -10.40 2.46
C ILE A 549 17.58 -10.48 1.12
N PHE A 550 17.64 -9.39 0.33
CA PHE A 550 18.47 -9.35 -0.87
C PHE A 550 19.92 -9.69 -0.58
N ALA A 551 20.49 -9.15 0.50
CA ALA A 551 21.86 -9.43 0.89
C ALA A 551 22.03 -10.85 1.45
N ILE A 552 21.18 -11.26 2.41
CA ILE A 552 21.28 -12.57 3.06
C ILE A 552 21.08 -13.70 2.06
N GLU A 553 20.03 -13.65 1.23
CA GLU A 553 19.70 -14.69 0.26
C GLU A 553 20.72 -14.79 -0.88
N SER A 554 21.33 -13.65 -1.26
CA SER A 554 22.47 -13.65 -2.19
C SER A 554 23.72 -14.28 -1.58
N ALA A 555 23.99 -14.03 -0.31
CA ALA A 555 25.11 -14.66 0.40
C ALA A 555 24.89 -16.16 0.63
N MET A 556 23.65 -16.58 0.94
CA MET A 556 23.26 -18.00 1.06
C MET A 556 23.44 -18.75 -0.25
N ASP A 557 23.12 -18.14 -1.38
CA ASP A 557 23.32 -18.71 -2.70
C ASP A 557 24.81 -18.88 -3.03
N GLU A 558 25.65 -17.88 -2.73
CA GLU A 558 27.10 -18.01 -2.87
C GLU A 558 27.70 -19.09 -1.95
N LEU A 559 27.13 -19.26 -0.75
CA LEU A 559 27.53 -20.32 0.17
C LEU A 559 27.16 -21.70 -0.39
N ALA A 560 25.98 -21.87 -0.96
CA ALA A 560 25.55 -23.09 -1.63
C ALA A 560 26.50 -23.48 -2.78
N ILE A 561 26.86 -22.50 -3.61
CA ILE A 561 27.82 -22.68 -4.72
C ILE A 561 29.17 -23.10 -4.21
N ARG A 562 29.72 -22.48 -3.14
CA ARG A 562 31.01 -22.81 -2.56
C ARG A 562 31.08 -24.24 -2.00
N LEU A 563 29.99 -24.67 -1.37
CA LEU A 563 29.86 -25.98 -0.77
C LEU A 563 29.51 -27.06 -1.79
N GLY A 564 29.03 -26.68 -2.99
CA GLY A 564 28.46 -27.60 -3.99
C GLY A 564 27.19 -28.29 -3.52
N ILE A 565 26.40 -27.59 -2.67
CA ILE A 565 25.11 -28.03 -2.14
C ILE A 565 24.00 -27.36 -2.96
N ASP A 566 22.90 -28.08 -3.20
CA ASP A 566 21.73 -27.52 -3.85
C ASP A 566 21.15 -26.35 -3.00
N PRO A 567 20.78 -25.22 -3.61
CA PRO A 567 20.27 -24.06 -2.86
C PRO A 567 18.98 -24.32 -2.08
N PHE A 568 18.10 -25.23 -2.52
CA PHE A 568 16.93 -25.63 -1.74
C PHE A 568 17.34 -26.49 -0.53
N GLU A 569 18.24 -27.45 -0.71
CA GLU A 569 18.73 -28.29 0.35
C GLU A 569 19.48 -27.51 1.44
N LEU A 570 20.32 -26.54 1.05
CA LEU A 570 21.00 -25.67 2.01
C LEU A 570 20.00 -24.90 2.89
N ARG A 571 18.91 -24.40 2.30
CA ARG A 571 17.88 -23.66 3.02
C ARG A 571 17.05 -24.60 3.91
N ARG A 572 16.57 -25.75 3.41
CA ARG A 572 15.84 -26.74 4.22
C ARG A 572 16.61 -27.15 5.48
N LYS A 573 17.92 -27.28 5.35
CA LYS A 573 18.79 -27.66 6.46
C LYS A 573 18.84 -26.59 7.55
N ASN A 574 18.80 -25.32 7.19
CA ASN A 574 19.13 -24.21 8.08
C ASN A 574 17.93 -23.32 8.48
N VAL A 575 16.75 -23.46 7.87
CA VAL A 575 15.58 -22.67 8.27
C VAL A 575 15.02 -23.15 9.61
N VAL A 576 14.41 -22.23 10.35
CA VAL A 576 13.69 -22.55 11.58
C VAL A 576 12.48 -23.43 11.29
N VAL A 577 12.14 -24.32 12.23
CA VAL A 577 10.97 -25.21 12.17
C VAL A 577 10.16 -25.07 13.46
N PRO A 578 8.89 -25.51 13.50
CA PRO A 578 8.09 -25.44 14.71
C PRO A 578 8.80 -26.08 15.92
N GLY A 579 8.89 -25.31 16.99
CA GLY A 579 9.63 -25.67 18.20
C GLY A 579 10.99 -24.99 18.33
N ASP A 580 11.54 -24.43 17.24
CA ASP A 580 12.72 -23.57 17.32
C ASP A 580 12.33 -22.18 17.83
N ALA A 581 13.22 -21.53 18.56
CA ALA A 581 13.09 -20.11 18.88
C ALA A 581 13.47 -19.25 17.67
N MET A 582 12.72 -18.18 17.44
CA MET A 582 13.00 -17.19 16.38
C MET A 582 14.01 -16.14 16.87
N VAL A 583 15.27 -16.58 17.09
CA VAL A 583 16.31 -15.76 17.69
C VAL A 583 16.96 -14.83 16.66
N VAL A 584 17.11 -13.57 17.01
CA VAL A 584 17.96 -12.59 16.29
C VAL A 584 19.34 -12.54 16.96
N THR A 585 19.46 -11.92 18.13
CA THR A 585 20.73 -11.80 18.87
C THR A 585 20.60 -12.10 20.35
N ASP A 586 19.39 -12.15 20.88
CA ASP A 586 19.10 -12.46 22.28
C ASP A 586 18.19 -13.71 22.35
N PRO A 587 18.66 -14.86 22.80
CA PRO A 587 17.84 -16.07 22.92
C PRO A 587 16.80 -15.98 24.05
N ASP A 588 16.97 -15.06 25.00
CA ASP A 588 16.08 -14.85 26.14
C ASP A 588 15.09 -13.68 25.91
N GLU A 589 15.07 -13.08 24.70
CA GLU A 589 14.15 -12.00 24.32
C GLU A 589 12.69 -12.50 24.40
N GLU A 590 11.88 -11.79 25.19
CA GLU A 590 10.44 -12.03 25.20
C GLU A 590 9.83 -11.56 23.88
N THR A 591 9.22 -12.48 23.14
CA THR A 591 8.57 -12.19 21.86
C THR A 591 7.07 -12.54 21.90
N ASP A 592 6.28 -11.75 21.22
CA ASP A 592 4.86 -12.01 20.94
C ASP A 592 4.64 -12.89 19.69
N LEU A 593 5.73 -13.30 19.03
CA LEU A 593 5.69 -14.19 17.87
C LEU A 593 5.46 -15.63 18.28
N ILE A 594 4.46 -16.27 17.67
CA ILE A 594 4.19 -17.67 17.85
C ILE A 594 4.03 -18.40 16.52
N TRP A 595 4.18 -19.71 16.57
CA TRP A 595 3.87 -20.60 15.44
C TRP A 595 2.35 -20.82 15.37
N GLY A 596 1.59 -19.91 14.73
CA GLY A 596 0.17 -20.10 14.46
C GLY A 596 -0.08 -21.18 13.41
N SER A 597 0.82 -21.30 12.44
CA SER A 597 0.97 -22.42 11.51
C SER A 597 2.35 -22.36 10.83
N TYR A 598 2.73 -23.42 10.10
CA TYR A 598 4.02 -23.52 9.39
C TYR A 598 3.82 -24.13 8.00
N GLY A 599 4.28 -23.47 6.97
CA GLY A 599 4.15 -23.89 5.58
C GLY A 599 5.39 -23.61 4.73
N LEU A 600 6.54 -23.28 5.34
CA LEU A 600 7.77 -22.98 4.59
C LEU A 600 8.30 -24.22 3.85
N ASP A 601 8.23 -25.40 4.47
CA ASP A 601 8.56 -26.68 3.85
C ASP A 601 7.75 -26.92 2.58
N GLN A 602 6.41 -26.74 2.67
CA GLN A 602 5.52 -26.87 1.51
C GLN A 602 5.84 -25.82 0.43
N CYS A 603 6.15 -24.58 0.82
CA CYS A 603 6.52 -23.53 -0.14
C CYS A 603 7.81 -23.89 -0.90
N LEU A 604 8.81 -24.45 -0.22
CA LEU A 604 10.05 -24.92 -0.85
C LEU A 604 9.76 -26.04 -1.84
N ASP A 605 8.97 -27.05 -1.43
CA ASP A 605 8.64 -28.21 -2.27
C ASP A 605 7.82 -27.79 -3.50
N LEU A 606 6.80 -26.94 -3.34
CA LEU A 606 5.95 -26.45 -4.42
C LEU A 606 6.74 -25.68 -5.49
N VAL A 607 7.68 -24.83 -5.05
CA VAL A 607 8.51 -24.04 -5.98
C VAL A 607 9.52 -24.93 -6.70
N GLU A 608 10.18 -25.87 -5.99
CA GLU A 608 11.15 -26.80 -6.58
C GLU A 608 10.46 -27.74 -7.60
N GLU A 609 9.31 -28.30 -7.25
CA GLU A 609 8.50 -29.14 -8.17
C GLU A 609 8.07 -28.34 -9.40
N ALA A 610 7.53 -27.15 -9.20
CA ALA A 610 7.12 -26.30 -10.31
C ALA A 610 8.31 -25.95 -11.20
N LEU A 611 9.47 -25.63 -10.64
CA LEU A 611 10.69 -25.24 -11.38
C LEU A 611 11.21 -26.34 -12.30
N ALA A 612 10.95 -27.60 -11.99
CA ALA A 612 11.27 -28.75 -12.85
C ALA A 612 10.38 -28.83 -14.12
N GLY A 613 9.29 -28.10 -14.19
CA GLY A 613 8.38 -28.04 -15.32
C GLY A 613 8.95 -27.26 -16.51
N PRO A 614 8.19 -27.19 -17.63
CA PRO A 614 8.62 -26.48 -18.83
C PRO A 614 8.65 -24.95 -18.63
N ASP A 615 9.51 -24.27 -19.38
CA ASP A 615 9.55 -22.82 -19.41
C ASP A 615 8.26 -22.23 -20.00
N ALA A 616 7.76 -21.15 -19.37
CA ALA A 616 6.59 -20.43 -19.88
C ALA A 616 6.88 -19.68 -21.20
N GLN A 617 8.14 -19.32 -21.42
CA GLN A 617 8.63 -18.71 -22.64
C GLN A 617 9.93 -19.39 -23.09
N PRO A 618 10.15 -19.56 -24.40
CA PRO A 618 11.41 -20.12 -24.90
C PRO A 618 12.57 -19.13 -24.63
N ALA A 619 13.74 -19.67 -24.28
CA ALA A 619 14.94 -18.87 -24.19
C ALA A 619 15.29 -18.26 -25.56
N PRO A 620 15.72 -16.99 -25.62
CA PRO A 620 16.18 -16.38 -26.87
C PRO A 620 17.39 -17.14 -27.45
N GLU A 621 17.41 -17.28 -28.76
CA GLU A 621 18.53 -17.90 -29.46
C GLU A 621 19.69 -16.91 -29.68
N GLY A 622 20.92 -17.39 -29.61
CA GLY A 622 22.12 -16.63 -29.92
C GLY A 622 23.26 -16.83 -28.92
N PRO A 623 24.54 -16.63 -29.35
CA PRO A 623 25.72 -16.94 -28.55
C PRO A 623 25.92 -15.96 -27.36
N THR A 624 25.23 -14.83 -27.32
CA THR A 624 25.32 -13.83 -26.26
C THR A 624 24.39 -14.09 -25.10
N TRP A 625 23.34 -14.91 -25.31
CA TRP A 625 22.36 -15.24 -24.29
C TRP A 625 22.88 -16.38 -23.41
N ALA A 626 22.73 -16.19 -22.12
CA ALA A 626 22.99 -17.21 -21.10
C ALA A 626 21.75 -17.35 -20.21
N THR A 627 21.41 -18.59 -19.87
CA THR A 627 20.28 -18.89 -18.97
C THR A 627 20.75 -19.18 -17.58
N GLY A 628 19.94 -18.87 -16.58
CA GLY A 628 20.20 -19.19 -15.19
C GLY A 628 18.93 -19.31 -14.39
N THR A 629 19.04 -20.01 -13.26
CA THR A 629 17.96 -20.27 -12.31
C THR A 629 18.35 -19.80 -10.93
N GLY A 630 17.44 -19.22 -10.18
CA GLY A 630 17.69 -18.78 -8.83
C GLY A 630 16.42 -18.75 -7.99
N MET A 631 16.58 -18.98 -6.72
CA MET A 631 15.49 -18.95 -5.75
C MET A 631 15.87 -18.14 -4.52
N ALA A 632 14.87 -17.73 -3.74
CA ALA A 632 15.03 -17.09 -2.45
C ALA A 632 13.78 -17.32 -1.60
N LEU A 633 13.94 -17.22 -0.28
CA LEU A 633 12.84 -17.29 0.68
C LEU A 633 12.71 -16.00 1.50
N ALA A 634 11.57 -15.82 2.12
CA ALA A 634 11.31 -14.74 3.06
C ALA A 634 10.38 -15.22 4.17
N MET A 635 10.64 -14.76 5.38
CA MET A 635 9.74 -14.80 6.52
C MET A 635 9.34 -13.37 6.88
N ILE A 636 8.11 -13.17 7.31
CA ILE A 636 7.62 -11.90 7.83
C ILE A 636 6.65 -12.16 8.98
N ALA A 637 6.85 -11.47 10.08
CA ALA A 637 5.80 -11.26 11.08
C ALA A 637 4.90 -10.13 10.58
N THR A 638 3.62 -10.40 10.49
CA THR A 638 2.66 -9.36 10.13
C THR A 638 2.29 -8.55 11.37
N MET A 639 1.99 -7.27 11.19
CA MET A 639 1.70 -6.29 12.24
C MET A 639 2.96 -5.81 13.02
N PRO A 640 2.96 -4.56 13.50
CA PRO A 640 4.00 -4.08 14.42
C PRO A 640 3.94 -4.83 15.76
N PRO A 641 5.06 -4.96 16.46
CA PRO A 641 5.06 -5.39 17.86
C PRO A 641 4.31 -4.37 18.74
N ARG A 642 3.86 -4.79 19.92
CA ARG A 642 3.16 -3.98 20.93
C ARG A 642 1.75 -3.54 20.56
N GLY A 643 1.16 -4.09 19.51
CA GLY A 643 -0.25 -3.97 19.18
C GLY A 643 -0.54 -3.30 17.86
N HIS A 644 -1.70 -3.67 17.33
CA HIS A 644 -2.37 -3.07 16.20
C HIS A 644 -3.87 -3.27 16.41
N PHE A 645 -4.61 -2.19 16.63
CA PHE A 645 -5.95 -2.25 17.20
C PHE A 645 -7.02 -2.08 16.12
N ALA A 646 -8.14 -2.79 16.28
CA ALA A 646 -9.33 -2.54 15.48
C ALA A 646 -10.59 -2.79 16.29
N ASP A 647 -11.50 -1.82 16.27
CA ASP A 647 -12.88 -1.92 16.74
C ASP A 647 -13.84 -1.97 15.56
N THR A 648 -14.79 -2.90 15.60
CA THR A 648 -15.74 -3.11 14.50
C THR A 648 -17.15 -3.25 15.02
N THR A 649 -18.15 -3.02 14.16
CA THR A 649 -19.56 -3.20 14.47
C THR A 649 -20.26 -4.01 13.39
N VAL A 650 -21.27 -4.80 13.78
CA VAL A 650 -22.18 -5.50 12.87
C VAL A 650 -23.61 -5.28 13.33
N GLU A 651 -24.49 -4.80 12.45
CA GLU A 651 -25.89 -4.48 12.73
C GLU A 651 -26.82 -5.21 11.77
N LEU A 652 -27.91 -5.78 12.28
CA LEU A 652 -29.00 -6.33 11.47
C LEU A 652 -29.92 -5.23 10.97
N ARG A 653 -30.10 -5.11 9.66
CA ARG A 653 -30.98 -4.14 9.02
C ARG A 653 -32.43 -4.64 8.91
N PRO A 654 -33.40 -3.72 8.80
CA PRO A 654 -34.81 -4.09 8.62
C PRO A 654 -35.12 -4.92 7.36
N ASP A 655 -34.31 -4.77 6.29
CA ASP A 655 -34.44 -5.56 5.06
C ASP A 655 -33.81 -6.97 5.18
N GLY A 656 -33.29 -7.34 6.36
CA GLY A 656 -32.61 -8.60 6.64
C GLY A 656 -31.18 -8.67 6.09
N GLY A 657 -30.60 -7.55 5.63
CA GLY A 657 -29.18 -7.41 5.38
C GLY A 657 -28.41 -6.99 6.62
N TYR A 658 -27.13 -6.73 6.47
CA TYR A 658 -26.25 -6.33 7.56
C TYR A 658 -25.43 -5.10 7.20
N ASP A 659 -25.29 -4.18 8.14
CA ASP A 659 -24.36 -3.07 8.06
C ASP A 659 -23.13 -3.38 8.91
N ILE A 660 -21.93 -3.16 8.36
CA ILE A 660 -20.68 -3.31 9.10
C ILE A 660 -19.93 -1.98 9.14
N GLY A 661 -19.36 -1.67 10.30
CA GLY A 661 -18.49 -0.53 10.54
C GLY A 661 -17.06 -0.99 10.79
N VAL A 662 -16.10 -0.49 10.00
CA VAL A 662 -14.66 -0.86 10.07
C VAL A 662 -13.80 0.38 9.88
N GLY A 663 -12.73 0.53 10.67
CA GLY A 663 -11.80 1.67 10.51
C GLY A 663 -10.81 1.52 9.35
N THR A 664 -10.56 0.29 8.91
CA THR A 664 -9.52 -0.06 7.92
C THR A 664 -9.78 0.53 6.54
N ALA A 665 -8.77 1.16 5.93
CA ALA A 665 -8.85 1.76 4.60
C ALA A 665 -8.77 0.73 3.46
N GLU A 666 -9.46 1.01 2.33
CA GLU A 666 -9.41 0.24 1.09
C GLU A 666 -8.61 1.00 0.03
N PHE A 667 -7.42 0.50 -0.32
CA PHE A 667 -6.53 1.10 -1.33
C PHE A 667 -6.07 0.08 -2.39
N GLY A 668 -6.84 -1.02 -2.55
CA GLY A 668 -6.54 -2.14 -3.45
C GLY A 668 -6.06 -3.38 -2.72
N ASN A 669 -6.04 -3.37 -1.40
CA ASN A 669 -5.68 -4.50 -0.54
C ASN A 669 -6.78 -5.57 -0.43
N GLY A 670 -8.01 -5.28 -0.90
CA GLY A 670 -9.13 -6.22 -0.94
C GLY A 670 -9.86 -6.42 0.38
N THR A 671 -9.55 -5.61 1.40
CA THR A 671 -10.17 -5.73 2.74
C THR A 671 -11.69 -5.62 2.69
N THR A 672 -12.24 -4.69 1.90
CA THR A 672 -13.69 -4.56 1.72
C THR A 672 -14.35 -5.88 1.31
N THR A 673 -13.76 -6.60 0.36
CA THR A 673 -14.30 -7.88 -0.13
C THR A 673 -14.21 -8.96 0.93
N VAL A 674 -13.02 -9.12 1.54
CA VAL A 674 -12.79 -10.17 2.56
C VAL A 674 -13.64 -9.94 3.81
N HIS A 675 -13.80 -8.70 4.26
CA HIS A 675 -14.66 -8.36 5.41
C HIS A 675 -16.12 -8.72 5.13
N THR A 676 -16.66 -8.44 3.94
CA THR A 676 -18.03 -8.85 3.58
C THR A 676 -18.14 -10.37 3.47
N GLN A 677 -17.10 -11.09 3.00
CA GLN A 677 -17.08 -12.55 2.95
C GLN A 677 -17.11 -13.19 4.35
N LEU A 678 -16.31 -12.67 5.29
CA LEU A 678 -16.27 -13.14 6.67
C LEU A 678 -17.64 -13.02 7.34
N VAL A 679 -18.26 -11.83 7.24
CA VAL A 679 -19.58 -11.58 7.84
C VAL A 679 -20.68 -12.42 7.18
N ALA A 680 -20.67 -12.51 5.84
CA ALA A 680 -21.64 -13.32 5.11
C ALA A 680 -21.54 -14.80 5.49
N THR A 681 -20.32 -15.32 5.68
CA THR A 681 -20.10 -16.70 6.12
C THR A 681 -20.58 -16.92 7.56
N ALA A 682 -20.22 -16.02 8.49
CA ALA A 682 -20.62 -16.13 9.90
C ALA A 682 -22.12 -16.06 10.12
N LEU A 683 -22.82 -15.23 9.32
CA LEU A 683 -24.26 -14.96 9.46
C LEU A 683 -25.13 -15.77 8.49
N GLY A 684 -24.57 -16.72 7.73
CA GLY A 684 -25.35 -17.58 6.84
C GLY A 684 -26.08 -16.77 5.74
N THR A 685 -25.39 -15.80 5.12
CA THR A 685 -25.94 -14.95 4.05
C THR A 685 -24.98 -14.86 2.85
N THR A 686 -25.21 -13.92 1.94
CA THR A 686 -24.34 -13.64 0.79
C THR A 686 -23.68 -12.26 0.90
N PRO A 687 -22.50 -12.02 0.31
CA PRO A 687 -21.77 -10.76 0.42
C PRO A 687 -22.56 -9.52 -0.05
N ASP A 688 -23.46 -9.66 -1.02
CA ASP A 688 -24.33 -8.59 -1.51
C ASP A 688 -25.36 -8.12 -0.48
N ARG A 689 -25.62 -8.91 0.57
CA ARG A 689 -26.47 -8.55 1.72
C ARG A 689 -25.72 -7.82 2.83
N VAL A 690 -24.39 -7.66 2.68
CA VAL A 690 -23.52 -6.97 3.64
C VAL A 690 -23.10 -5.64 3.07
N SER A 691 -23.50 -4.56 3.72
CA SER A 691 -23.11 -3.18 3.39
C SER A 691 -21.97 -2.75 4.32
N ILE A 692 -20.92 -2.14 3.78
CA ILE A 692 -19.76 -1.73 4.55
C ILE A 692 -19.62 -0.20 4.60
N ARG A 693 -19.45 0.34 5.81
CA ARG A 693 -18.99 1.70 6.09
C ARG A 693 -17.58 1.60 6.67
N GLN A 694 -16.64 2.30 6.07
CA GLN A 694 -15.23 2.12 6.43
C GLN A 694 -14.41 3.40 6.41
N SER A 695 -13.25 3.35 7.07
CA SER A 695 -12.20 4.38 6.98
C SER A 695 -12.67 5.78 7.40
N ASP A 696 -13.51 5.86 8.44
CA ASP A 696 -14.07 7.11 8.94
C ASP A 696 -14.06 7.07 10.48
N THR A 697 -13.47 8.06 11.11
CA THR A 697 -13.33 8.14 12.56
C THR A 697 -14.67 8.32 13.30
N ASP A 698 -15.77 8.56 12.54
CA ASP A 698 -17.14 8.58 13.07
C ASP A 698 -17.85 7.22 12.94
N VAL A 699 -17.26 6.23 12.25
CA VAL A 699 -17.88 4.93 11.96
C VAL A 699 -17.42 3.84 12.92
N ALA A 700 -16.12 3.77 13.21
CA ALA A 700 -15.55 2.86 14.19
C ALA A 700 -14.99 3.65 15.36
N ARG A 701 -14.84 3.01 16.53
CA ARG A 701 -14.22 3.71 17.68
C ARG A 701 -12.74 3.94 17.45
N TYR A 702 -12.04 2.91 16.95
CA TYR A 702 -10.62 2.96 16.64
C TYR A 702 -10.19 1.92 15.61
N ASP A 703 -9.14 2.23 14.85
CA ASP A 703 -8.43 1.30 13.97
C ASP A 703 -7.04 1.90 13.69
N SER A 704 -5.97 1.18 14.02
CA SER A 704 -4.59 1.67 13.78
C SER A 704 -4.33 1.93 12.30
N GLY A 705 -5.07 1.27 11.40
CA GLY A 705 -5.03 1.54 9.96
C GLY A 705 -4.63 0.34 9.11
N ALA A 706 -4.48 0.58 7.81
CA ALA A 706 -4.20 -0.46 6.83
C ALA A 706 -2.71 -0.51 6.48
N PHE A 707 -1.90 -1.03 7.39
CA PHE A 707 -0.46 -1.28 7.24
C PHE A 707 -0.07 -2.56 7.99
N GLY A 708 1.20 -2.99 7.90
CA GLY A 708 1.69 -4.21 8.55
C GLY A 708 0.89 -5.46 8.17
N SER A 709 0.19 -5.44 7.06
CA SER A 709 -0.70 -6.52 6.60
C SER A 709 -1.81 -6.91 7.60
N ALA A 710 -2.28 -5.96 8.43
CA ALA A 710 -3.20 -6.22 9.55
C ALA A 710 -4.67 -6.45 9.15
N GLY A 711 -5.10 -6.03 7.97
CA GLY A 711 -6.51 -5.94 7.58
C GLY A 711 -7.33 -7.22 7.75
N VAL A 712 -6.77 -8.41 7.53
CA VAL A 712 -7.45 -9.70 7.73
C VAL A 712 -7.31 -10.18 9.17
N VAL A 713 -6.08 -10.15 9.71
CA VAL A 713 -5.77 -10.80 10.99
C VAL A 713 -6.13 -9.95 12.22
N VAL A 714 -6.33 -8.63 12.05
CA VAL A 714 -6.79 -7.73 13.12
C VAL A 714 -8.25 -7.32 12.89
N ALA A 715 -8.52 -6.44 11.93
CA ALA A 715 -9.87 -5.94 11.66
C ALA A 715 -10.82 -7.08 11.24
N GLY A 716 -10.35 -8.01 10.40
CA GLY A 716 -11.14 -9.20 10.02
C GLY A 716 -11.46 -10.10 11.20
N LYS A 717 -10.55 -10.28 12.15
CA LYS A 717 -10.78 -11.07 13.38
C LYS A 717 -11.76 -10.38 14.33
N ALA A 718 -11.62 -9.06 14.52
CA ALA A 718 -12.57 -8.26 15.29
C ALA A 718 -13.99 -8.37 14.69
N LEU A 719 -14.08 -8.25 13.36
CA LEU A 719 -15.35 -8.34 12.63
C LEU A 719 -15.96 -9.74 12.69
N TRP A 720 -15.15 -10.79 12.60
CA TRP A 720 -15.58 -12.19 12.77
C TRP A 720 -16.18 -12.42 14.16
N ALA A 721 -15.54 -11.89 15.20
CA ALA A 721 -16.04 -11.95 16.55
C ALA A 721 -17.37 -11.19 16.73
N ALA A 722 -17.49 -9.97 16.16
CA ALA A 722 -18.72 -9.20 16.16
C ALA A 722 -19.88 -9.94 15.47
N ALA A 723 -19.62 -10.54 14.31
CA ALA A 723 -20.63 -11.29 13.55
C ALA A 723 -21.13 -12.52 14.35
N HIS A 724 -20.26 -13.24 15.03
CA HIS A 724 -20.65 -14.35 15.90
C HIS A 724 -21.45 -13.92 17.13
N LYS A 725 -21.08 -12.77 17.75
CA LYS A 725 -21.87 -12.18 18.84
C LYS A 725 -23.27 -11.78 18.36
N LEU A 726 -23.38 -11.15 17.18
CA LEU A 726 -24.67 -10.81 16.58
C LEU A 726 -25.49 -12.05 16.31
N ARG A 727 -24.90 -13.08 15.71
CA ARG A 727 -25.54 -14.38 15.47
C ARG A 727 -26.12 -14.98 16.75
N ALA A 728 -25.32 -15.00 17.82
CA ALA A 728 -25.78 -15.49 19.12
C ALA A 728 -26.97 -14.67 19.67
N ALA A 729 -26.89 -13.34 19.61
CA ALA A 729 -27.98 -12.45 20.04
C ALA A 729 -29.26 -12.62 19.21
N MET A 730 -29.17 -12.87 17.92
CA MET A 730 -30.30 -13.17 17.03
C MET A 730 -30.97 -14.52 17.47
N ILE A 731 -30.16 -15.54 17.72
CA ILE A 731 -30.63 -16.85 18.16
C ILE A 731 -31.30 -16.74 19.52
N ASP A 732 -30.70 -16.09 20.52
CA ASP A 732 -31.26 -15.93 21.87
C ASP A 732 -32.59 -15.19 21.85
N ARG A 733 -32.68 -14.11 21.04
CA ARG A 733 -33.93 -13.37 20.85
C ARG A 733 -35.00 -14.23 20.17
N ALA A 734 -34.61 -15.01 19.14
CA ALA A 734 -35.53 -15.90 18.46
C ALA A 734 -36.06 -17.03 19.38
N LEU A 735 -35.21 -17.62 20.21
CA LEU A 735 -35.59 -18.60 21.23
C LEU A 735 -36.59 -17.99 22.24
N THR A 736 -36.33 -16.78 22.71
CA THR A 736 -37.20 -16.04 23.60
C THR A 736 -38.59 -15.83 22.99
N LEU A 737 -38.64 -15.33 21.74
CA LEU A 737 -39.87 -15.09 20.97
C LEU A 737 -40.62 -16.40 20.63
N ALA A 738 -39.88 -17.49 20.51
CA ALA A 738 -40.47 -18.81 20.31
C ALA A 738 -41.00 -19.47 21.59
N GLY A 739 -40.84 -18.86 22.82
CA GLY A 739 -41.40 -19.33 24.11
C GLY A 739 -40.37 -19.90 25.07
N GLY A 740 -39.10 -19.64 24.91
CA GLY A 740 -38.02 -19.94 25.85
C GLY A 740 -37.14 -21.15 25.47
N ALA A 741 -35.91 -21.13 26.00
CA ALA A 741 -34.88 -22.16 25.74
C ALA A 741 -35.20 -23.53 26.37
N ALA A 742 -36.18 -23.61 27.32
CA ALA A 742 -36.50 -24.82 28.08
C ALA A 742 -37.08 -25.96 27.24
N ASP A 743 -37.55 -25.67 26.02
CA ASP A 743 -38.21 -26.66 25.15
C ASP A 743 -37.33 -27.08 23.93
N VAL A 744 -36.08 -26.64 23.84
CA VAL A 744 -35.12 -27.18 22.86
C VAL A 744 -34.49 -28.42 23.48
N VAL A 745 -35.12 -29.56 23.27
CA VAL A 745 -34.78 -30.83 23.91
C VAL A 745 -33.73 -31.60 23.11
N ASP A 746 -32.95 -32.42 23.82
CA ASP A 746 -32.07 -33.46 23.30
C ASP A 746 -32.60 -34.13 22.02
N GLY A 747 -31.91 -33.86 20.87
CA GLY A 747 -32.24 -34.42 19.56
C GLY A 747 -32.89 -33.47 18.55
N GLY A 748 -33.13 -32.19 18.87
CA GLY A 748 -33.55 -31.14 17.92
C GLY A 748 -32.35 -30.53 17.17
N THR A 749 -32.56 -30.09 15.91
CA THR A 749 -31.57 -29.31 15.20
C THR A 749 -31.37 -27.96 15.92
N ALA A 750 -30.08 -27.55 16.07
CA ALA A 750 -29.74 -26.23 16.63
C ALA A 750 -30.40 -25.11 15.84
N PRO A 751 -30.79 -24.00 16.52
CA PRO A 751 -31.32 -22.82 15.80
C PRO A 751 -30.35 -22.33 14.75
N GLU A 752 -30.86 -21.95 13.57
CA GLU A 752 -30.07 -21.56 12.44
C GLU A 752 -30.47 -20.14 11.96
N VAL A 753 -29.48 -19.28 11.79
CA VAL A 753 -29.65 -17.98 11.12
C VAL A 753 -29.70 -18.23 9.62
N VAL A 754 -30.79 -17.77 9.01
CA VAL A 754 -31.04 -17.93 7.57
C VAL A 754 -31.40 -16.57 6.96
N PRO A 755 -31.31 -16.37 5.63
CA PRO A 755 -31.86 -15.16 5.02
C PRO A 755 -33.32 -14.96 5.44
N GLY A 756 -33.62 -13.80 6.07
CA GLY A 756 -34.96 -13.43 6.53
C GLY A 756 -35.27 -13.72 8.00
N GLY A 757 -34.35 -14.29 8.80
CA GLY A 757 -34.53 -14.47 10.23
C GLY A 757 -33.78 -15.61 10.84
N VAL A 758 -34.41 -16.25 11.86
CA VAL A 758 -33.85 -17.41 12.57
C VAL A 758 -34.84 -18.56 12.54
N VAL A 759 -34.42 -19.74 12.12
CA VAL A 759 -35.19 -20.98 12.15
C VAL A 759 -34.99 -21.63 13.52
N VAL A 760 -36.07 -21.85 14.24
CA VAL A 760 -36.12 -22.57 15.55
C VAL A 760 -36.94 -23.85 15.39
N THR A 761 -36.34 -25.01 15.66
CA THR A 761 -37.04 -26.29 15.62
C THR A 761 -37.29 -26.78 17.03
N ARG A 762 -38.56 -27.06 17.34
CA ARG A 762 -38.99 -27.58 18.65
C ARG A 762 -39.35 -29.07 18.55
N ALA A 763 -38.92 -29.88 19.50
CA ALA A 763 -39.47 -31.19 19.68
C ALA A 763 -40.96 -31.06 20.13
N SER A 764 -41.90 -31.87 19.58
CA SER A 764 -43.26 -31.87 20.05
C SER A 764 -43.29 -32.40 21.46
N SER A 765 -43.69 -31.55 22.44
CA SER A 765 -44.07 -32.06 23.75
C SER A 765 -45.27 -33.00 23.58
N ALA A 766 -45.12 -34.27 23.92
CA ALA A 766 -46.23 -35.17 24.10
C ALA A 766 -47.17 -34.52 25.16
N GLY A 767 -48.35 -34.13 24.72
CA GLY A 767 -49.33 -33.46 25.55
C GLY A 767 -49.52 -34.20 26.85
N SER A 768 -49.52 -33.48 27.97
CA SER A 768 -49.98 -34.01 29.30
C SER A 768 -51.47 -34.35 29.21
N ALA A 769 -51.76 -35.59 28.78
CA ALA A 769 -53.11 -36.12 28.96
C ALA A 769 -53.24 -36.66 30.39
N GLY A 770 -54.20 -36.05 31.10
CA GLY A 770 -54.56 -36.44 32.45
C GLY A 770 -54.97 -37.91 32.55
N SER A 771 -54.62 -38.45 33.67
CA SER A 771 -55.07 -39.60 34.41
C SER A 771 -55.81 -40.74 33.74
N ALA A 772 -55.30 -41.93 34.08
CA ALA A 772 -55.91 -43.25 34.36
C ALA A 772 -56.07 -44.26 33.20
N GLY A 773 -55.32 -45.36 33.30
CA GLY A 773 -55.78 -46.64 32.89
C GLY A 773 -54.98 -47.45 31.90
N SER A 774 -54.28 -48.46 32.40
CA SER A 774 -53.91 -49.77 31.77
C SER A 774 -52.75 -49.86 30.81
N ALA A 775 -51.84 -50.74 31.12
CA ALA A 775 -50.62 -51.16 30.42
C ALA A 775 -50.90 -51.66 28.99
N GLY A 776 -50.17 -51.14 28.09
CA GLY A 776 -50.00 -51.60 26.71
C GLY A 776 -48.76 -51.04 26.12
N SER A 777 -47.76 -51.86 25.78
CA SER A 777 -46.52 -51.54 25.14
C SER A 777 -46.74 -50.98 23.73
N ALA A 778 -46.65 -49.66 23.59
CA ALA A 778 -46.55 -49.00 22.26
C ALA A 778 -45.41 -48.01 22.26
N GLY A 779 -44.45 -48.19 21.34
CA GLY A 779 -43.33 -47.26 21.15
C GLY A 779 -43.87 -45.87 20.89
N SER A 780 -43.51 -44.92 21.75
CA SER A 780 -43.80 -43.48 21.60
C SER A 780 -43.05 -42.98 20.37
N ALA A 781 -43.75 -42.89 19.24
CA ALA A 781 -43.29 -42.10 18.11
C ALA A 781 -43.38 -40.61 18.52
N ALA A 782 -42.26 -39.95 18.65
CA ALA A 782 -42.20 -38.51 18.79
C ALA A 782 -42.98 -37.88 17.63
N GLY A 783 -43.94 -36.97 17.93
CA GLY A 783 -44.68 -36.26 16.90
C GLY A 783 -43.70 -35.41 16.07
N PRO A 784 -44.10 -34.95 14.87
CA PRO A 784 -43.25 -34.17 14.01
C PRO A 784 -42.78 -32.88 14.72
N ALA A 785 -41.50 -32.61 14.69
CA ALA A 785 -40.92 -31.39 15.23
C ALA A 785 -41.50 -30.14 14.54
N ALA A 786 -41.95 -29.17 15.34
CA ALA A 786 -42.52 -27.92 14.79
C ALA A 786 -41.38 -26.91 14.52
N THR A 787 -41.20 -26.58 13.26
CA THR A 787 -40.24 -25.57 12.83
C THR A 787 -40.91 -24.21 12.68
N ARG A 788 -40.35 -23.15 13.26
CA ARG A 788 -40.81 -21.77 13.18
C ARG A 788 -39.68 -20.90 12.65
N LEU A 789 -39.98 -20.07 11.63
CA LEU A 789 -39.13 -18.94 11.26
C LEU A 789 -39.51 -17.74 12.14
N VAL A 790 -38.61 -17.24 12.95
CA VAL A 790 -38.69 -15.91 13.59
C VAL A 790 -38.14 -14.90 12.61
N THR A 791 -39.00 -14.03 12.09
CA THR A 791 -38.66 -13.10 11.03
C THR A 791 -37.78 -11.94 11.53
N VAL A 792 -37.13 -11.23 10.61
CA VAL A 792 -36.33 -10.04 10.94
C VAL A 792 -37.18 -8.97 11.63
N ASP A 793 -38.42 -8.75 11.19
CA ASP A 793 -39.34 -7.79 11.83
C ASP A 793 -39.64 -8.19 13.29
N GLU A 794 -39.87 -9.45 13.57
CA GLU A 794 -40.08 -9.97 14.93
C GLU A 794 -38.81 -9.79 15.79
N LEU A 795 -37.63 -10.08 15.20
CA LEU A 795 -36.36 -9.88 15.88
C LEU A 795 -36.14 -8.41 16.26
N LEU A 796 -36.41 -7.49 15.36
CA LEU A 796 -36.18 -6.06 15.56
C LEU A 796 -37.29 -5.36 16.37
N ALA A 797 -38.47 -6.00 16.56
CA ALA A 797 -39.53 -5.44 17.40
C ALA A 797 -39.07 -5.21 18.85
N GLY A 798 -38.05 -5.97 19.33
CA GLY A 798 -37.44 -5.80 20.65
C GLY A 798 -36.29 -4.78 20.70
N GLY A 799 -36.10 -3.96 19.65
CA GLY A 799 -35.02 -2.99 19.51
C GLY A 799 -33.90 -3.46 18.56
N PRO A 800 -32.94 -2.60 18.20
CA PRO A 800 -31.85 -2.92 17.29
C PRO A 800 -31.04 -4.12 17.78
N LEU A 801 -30.45 -4.84 16.82
CA LEU A 801 -29.50 -5.93 17.05
C LEU A 801 -28.16 -5.49 16.47
N VAL A 802 -27.25 -5.06 17.33
CA VAL A 802 -25.91 -4.59 17.05
C VAL A 802 -24.94 -5.34 17.92
N ALA A 803 -23.79 -5.70 17.38
CA ALA A 803 -22.70 -6.30 18.14
C ALA A 803 -21.36 -5.66 17.79
N ASP A 804 -20.51 -5.53 18.80
CA ASP A 804 -19.16 -4.99 18.67
C ASP A 804 -18.12 -6.11 18.73
N GLY A 805 -17.03 -5.91 18.01
CA GLY A 805 -15.83 -6.73 18.08
C GLY A 805 -14.59 -5.86 18.19
N SER A 806 -13.57 -6.34 18.89
CA SER A 806 -12.28 -5.69 19.00
C SER A 806 -11.15 -6.71 19.01
N HIS A 807 -9.98 -6.30 18.55
CA HIS A 807 -8.75 -7.09 18.59
C HIS A 807 -7.54 -6.15 18.66
N ASP A 808 -6.49 -6.59 19.38
CA ASP A 808 -5.27 -5.83 19.65
C ASP A 808 -4.05 -6.30 18.83
N GLY A 809 -4.22 -7.26 17.96
CA GLY A 809 -3.16 -7.77 17.08
C GLY A 809 -2.19 -8.75 17.73
N THR A 810 -2.32 -9.07 19.01
CA THR A 810 -1.40 -9.96 19.73
C THR A 810 -2.05 -11.28 20.14
N PRO A 811 -1.29 -12.38 20.20
CA PRO A 811 0.05 -12.61 19.68
C PRO A 811 0.09 -12.57 18.15
N ARG A 812 1.30 -12.47 17.55
CA ARG A 812 1.52 -12.43 16.10
C ARG A 812 1.98 -13.77 15.56
N SER A 813 1.59 -14.08 14.31
CA SER A 813 2.07 -15.24 13.55
C SER A 813 3.03 -14.79 12.44
N VAL A 814 3.78 -15.74 11.88
CA VAL A 814 4.69 -15.52 10.76
C VAL A 814 4.11 -16.08 9.47
N ALA A 815 4.41 -15.44 8.35
CA ALA A 815 4.10 -15.91 7.02
C ALA A 815 5.37 -16.15 6.21
N PHE A 816 5.32 -17.08 5.26
CA PHE A 816 6.45 -17.46 4.43
C PHE A 816 6.15 -17.33 2.95
N ASN A 817 7.18 -16.92 2.18
CA ASN A 817 7.15 -16.94 0.73
C ASN A 817 8.45 -17.49 0.18
N VAL A 818 8.36 -18.32 -0.85
CA VAL A 818 9.49 -18.78 -1.66
C VAL A 818 9.26 -18.36 -3.09
N HIS A 819 10.25 -17.76 -3.73
CA HIS A 819 10.19 -17.35 -5.12
C HIS A 819 11.37 -17.95 -5.90
N ALA A 820 11.10 -18.40 -7.13
CA ALA A 820 12.13 -18.79 -8.07
C ALA A 820 11.92 -18.15 -9.44
N PHE A 821 13.04 -17.84 -10.09
CA PHE A 821 13.08 -17.38 -11.47
C PHE A 821 13.96 -18.28 -12.32
N LYS A 822 13.56 -18.42 -13.58
CA LYS A 822 14.44 -18.78 -14.66
C LYS A 822 14.57 -17.61 -15.62
N VAL A 823 15.79 -17.21 -15.94
CA VAL A 823 16.08 -16.02 -16.76
C VAL A 823 16.98 -16.35 -17.94
N ALA A 824 16.92 -15.53 -18.97
CA ALA A 824 17.95 -15.41 -19.99
C ALA A 824 18.54 -14.01 -19.96
N VAL A 825 19.88 -13.91 -19.92
CA VAL A 825 20.61 -12.64 -19.89
C VAL A 825 21.48 -12.51 -21.14
N ASP A 826 21.32 -11.42 -21.88
CA ASP A 826 22.19 -11.09 -23.00
C ASP A 826 23.44 -10.37 -22.49
N ARG A 827 24.57 -11.05 -22.55
CA ARG A 827 25.88 -10.52 -22.10
C ARG A 827 26.34 -9.31 -22.92
N SER A 828 25.82 -9.11 -24.14
CA SER A 828 26.18 -8.00 -25.01
C SER A 828 25.44 -6.70 -24.70
N THR A 829 24.24 -6.79 -24.09
CA THR A 829 23.37 -5.64 -23.84
C THR A 829 22.92 -5.49 -22.38
N GLY A 830 23.13 -6.52 -21.55
CA GLY A 830 22.59 -6.59 -20.19
C GLY A 830 21.06 -6.79 -20.14
N GLU A 831 20.43 -7.15 -21.26
CA GLU A 831 18.99 -7.43 -21.29
C GLU A 831 18.68 -8.71 -20.50
N VAL A 832 17.66 -8.64 -19.61
CA VAL A 832 17.13 -9.77 -18.86
C VAL A 832 15.74 -10.11 -19.40
N ARG A 833 15.52 -11.38 -19.73
CA ARG A 833 14.20 -11.95 -20.02
C ARG A 833 13.86 -13.00 -18.99
N MET A 834 12.75 -12.82 -18.35
CA MET A 834 12.21 -13.78 -17.37
C MET A 834 11.47 -14.87 -18.15
N LEU A 835 12.03 -16.08 -18.17
CA LEU A 835 11.48 -17.26 -18.86
C LEU A 835 10.42 -17.92 -17.99
N ARG A 836 10.56 -17.80 -16.65
CA ARG A 836 9.65 -18.34 -15.66
C ARG A 836 9.70 -17.52 -14.38
N SER A 837 8.54 -17.38 -13.72
CA SER A 837 8.37 -16.76 -12.40
C SER A 837 7.41 -17.62 -11.60
N ILE A 838 7.86 -18.13 -10.44
CA ILE A 838 7.10 -19.05 -9.59
C ILE A 838 7.15 -18.55 -8.16
N GLN A 839 5.99 -18.41 -7.52
CA GLN A 839 5.95 -18.05 -6.10
C GLN A 839 4.98 -18.96 -5.35
N ALA A 840 5.46 -19.55 -4.24
CA ALA A 840 4.64 -20.21 -3.25
C ALA A 840 4.50 -19.35 -1.99
N ALA A 841 3.30 -19.32 -1.42
CA ALA A 841 2.94 -18.51 -0.26
C ALA A 841 2.25 -19.35 0.82
N ASP A 842 2.67 -19.20 2.07
CA ASP A 842 1.98 -19.72 3.25
C ASP A 842 1.01 -18.64 3.77
N ALA A 843 -0.20 -18.68 3.24
CA ALA A 843 -1.26 -17.72 3.53
C ALA A 843 -2.32 -18.24 4.52
N GLY A 844 -2.07 -19.40 5.15
CA GLY A 844 -3.12 -20.07 5.93
C GLY A 844 -4.30 -20.47 5.05
N THR A 845 -5.50 -20.43 5.61
CA THR A 845 -6.72 -20.60 4.84
C THR A 845 -6.96 -19.43 3.90
N VAL A 846 -7.05 -19.69 2.61
CA VAL A 846 -7.26 -18.67 1.58
C VAL A 846 -8.73 -18.23 1.55
N LEU A 847 -9.01 -16.98 1.91
CA LEU A 847 -10.38 -16.44 1.98
C LEU A 847 -10.95 -16.00 0.62
N ASN A 848 -10.10 -15.43 -0.25
CA ASN A 848 -10.46 -15.09 -1.63
C ASN A 848 -9.27 -15.43 -2.54
N PRO A 849 -9.30 -16.56 -3.25
CA PRO A 849 -8.16 -17.05 -4.05
C PRO A 849 -7.69 -16.06 -5.11
N GLU A 850 -8.61 -15.44 -5.85
CA GLU A 850 -8.24 -14.53 -6.94
C GLU A 850 -7.64 -13.22 -6.42
N GLN A 851 -8.20 -12.65 -5.35
CA GLN A 851 -7.63 -11.43 -4.77
C GLN A 851 -6.27 -11.68 -4.12
N LEU A 852 -6.12 -12.82 -3.44
CA LEU A 852 -4.84 -13.21 -2.85
C LEU A 852 -3.77 -13.43 -3.94
N ARG A 853 -4.12 -14.16 -5.00
CA ARG A 853 -3.25 -14.30 -6.18
C ARG A 853 -2.85 -12.93 -6.74
N GLY A 854 -3.81 -12.01 -6.87
CA GLY A 854 -3.55 -10.64 -7.32
C GLY A 854 -2.61 -9.86 -6.40
N GLN A 855 -2.65 -10.07 -5.07
CA GLN A 855 -1.68 -9.47 -4.13
C GLN A 855 -0.26 -10.02 -4.36
N ILE A 856 -0.12 -11.32 -4.63
CA ILE A 856 1.18 -11.94 -4.92
C ILE A 856 1.73 -11.43 -6.25
N GLU A 857 0.94 -11.47 -7.32
CA GLU A 857 1.32 -10.97 -8.64
C GLU A 857 1.70 -9.48 -8.62
N GLY A 858 0.93 -8.66 -7.90
CA GLY A 858 1.20 -7.23 -7.74
C GLY A 858 2.45 -6.95 -6.92
N GLY A 859 2.71 -7.72 -5.86
CA GLY A 859 3.95 -7.65 -5.08
C GLY A 859 5.17 -8.04 -5.91
N THR A 860 5.06 -9.12 -6.66
CA THR A 860 6.08 -9.59 -7.60
C THR A 860 6.39 -8.53 -8.66
N ALA A 861 5.38 -7.94 -9.29
CA ALA A 861 5.57 -6.89 -10.31
C ALA A 861 6.28 -5.65 -9.76
N GLN A 862 5.92 -5.20 -8.54
CA GLN A 862 6.63 -4.10 -7.87
C GLN A 862 8.09 -4.44 -7.60
N ALA A 863 8.36 -5.63 -7.10
CA ALA A 863 9.71 -6.05 -6.76
C ALA A 863 10.59 -6.30 -7.99
N ILE A 864 10.01 -6.79 -9.11
CA ILE A 864 10.70 -6.83 -10.42
C ILE A 864 11.09 -5.40 -10.84
N GLY A 865 10.18 -4.43 -10.65
CA GLY A 865 10.47 -3.02 -10.90
C GLY A 865 11.68 -2.54 -10.10
N THR A 866 11.68 -2.76 -8.80
CA THR A 866 12.79 -2.42 -7.90
C THR A 866 14.08 -3.15 -8.28
N ALA A 867 13.99 -4.42 -8.65
CA ALA A 867 15.16 -5.22 -8.97
C ALA A 867 15.84 -4.83 -10.28
N LEU A 868 15.08 -4.37 -11.30
CA LEU A 868 15.61 -4.20 -12.66
C LEU A 868 15.53 -2.79 -13.23
N TYR A 869 14.63 -1.92 -12.76
CA TYR A 869 14.27 -0.71 -13.50
C TYR A 869 14.18 0.58 -12.68
N GLU A 870 13.62 0.49 -11.47
CA GLU A 870 13.20 1.66 -10.70
C GLU A 870 14.35 2.24 -9.87
N GLU A 871 14.64 3.50 -10.07
CA GLU A 871 15.66 4.23 -9.30
C GLU A 871 15.30 5.72 -9.25
N MET A 872 15.27 6.28 -8.06
CA MET A 872 15.21 7.71 -7.86
C MET A 872 16.63 8.26 -7.82
N MET A 873 17.05 8.84 -8.94
CA MET A 873 18.39 9.43 -9.08
C MET A 873 18.44 10.80 -8.41
N LEU A 874 19.46 11.02 -7.59
CA LEU A 874 19.82 12.32 -7.02
C LEU A 874 21.17 12.75 -7.56
N ASP A 875 21.36 14.08 -7.72
CA ASP A 875 22.69 14.63 -7.97
C ASP A 875 23.52 14.77 -6.68
N GLY A 876 24.78 15.18 -6.80
CA GLY A 876 25.69 15.37 -5.66
C GLY A 876 25.28 16.49 -4.68
N GLU A 877 24.20 17.22 -4.97
CA GLU A 877 23.61 18.26 -4.11
C GLU A 877 22.22 17.89 -3.58
N GLY A 878 21.82 16.60 -3.67
CA GLY A 878 20.55 16.11 -3.18
C GLY A 878 19.33 16.51 -4.03
N ARG A 879 19.53 16.98 -5.27
CA ARG A 879 18.41 17.28 -6.17
C ARG A 879 17.92 16.01 -6.83
N VAL A 880 16.61 15.77 -6.77
CA VAL A 880 15.97 14.66 -7.49
C VAL A 880 15.98 14.94 -9.00
N LEU A 881 16.55 14.03 -9.78
CA LEU A 881 16.61 14.08 -11.24
C LEU A 881 15.46 13.33 -11.90
N THR A 882 14.85 12.39 -11.17
CA THR A 882 13.75 11.55 -11.65
C THR A 882 12.42 12.17 -11.22
N THR A 883 11.74 12.91 -12.09
CA THR A 883 10.52 13.67 -11.76
C THR A 883 9.28 13.27 -12.55
N ALA A 884 9.36 12.20 -13.35
CA ALA A 884 8.25 11.71 -14.16
C ALA A 884 8.27 10.19 -14.30
N LEU A 885 7.10 9.55 -14.45
CA LEU A 885 6.97 8.11 -14.60
C LEU A 885 7.75 7.54 -15.79
N ARG A 886 7.93 8.34 -16.88
CA ARG A 886 8.74 7.92 -18.03
C ARG A 886 10.23 7.78 -17.71
N ASN A 887 10.76 8.57 -16.76
CA ASN A 887 12.15 8.53 -16.33
C ASN A 887 12.35 7.54 -15.18
N TYR A 888 11.31 7.35 -14.34
CA TYR A 888 11.32 6.43 -13.22
C TYR A 888 11.12 4.96 -13.65
N ARG A 889 10.41 4.74 -14.74
CA ARG A 889 10.17 3.45 -15.40
C ARG A 889 9.49 2.40 -14.51
N LEU A 890 8.25 2.66 -14.11
CA LEU A 890 7.39 1.59 -13.57
C LEU A 890 7.27 0.42 -14.56
N PRO A 891 7.24 -0.84 -14.09
CA PRO A 891 6.99 -1.98 -14.95
C PRO A 891 5.67 -1.84 -15.71
N LYS A 892 5.72 -2.08 -17.02
CA LYS A 892 4.59 -2.04 -17.92
C LYS A 892 4.10 -3.47 -18.19
N PHE A 893 3.02 -3.58 -18.92
CA PHE A 893 2.42 -4.85 -19.32
C PHE A 893 3.45 -5.83 -19.93
N SER A 894 4.41 -5.34 -20.71
CA SER A 894 5.46 -6.15 -21.35
C SER A 894 6.62 -6.54 -20.43
N ASP A 895 6.75 -5.89 -19.29
CA ASP A 895 7.92 -6.05 -18.40
C ASP A 895 7.68 -7.07 -17.28
N VAL A 896 6.42 -7.49 -17.07
CA VAL A 896 6.01 -8.40 -16.01
C VAL A 896 5.68 -9.76 -16.61
N PRO A 897 6.35 -10.86 -16.20
CA PRO A 897 5.99 -12.20 -16.60
C PRO A 897 4.67 -12.64 -15.95
N GLU A 898 4.05 -13.66 -16.48
CA GLU A 898 3.04 -14.38 -15.71
C GLU A 898 3.73 -15.14 -14.58
N THR A 899 3.25 -14.94 -13.35
CA THR A 899 3.77 -15.63 -12.17
C THR A 899 2.88 -16.82 -11.84
N GLU A 900 3.47 -18.01 -11.78
CA GLU A 900 2.81 -19.20 -11.24
C GLU A 900 2.70 -19.04 -9.73
N VAL A 901 1.47 -19.03 -9.22
CA VAL A 901 1.20 -18.84 -7.79
C VAL A 901 0.69 -20.14 -7.18
N HIS A 902 1.37 -20.58 -6.13
CA HIS A 902 1.02 -21.75 -5.34
C HIS A 902 0.73 -21.35 -3.90
N PHE A 903 -0.14 -22.08 -3.22
CA PHE A 903 -0.47 -21.88 -1.81
C PHE A 903 -0.12 -23.14 -1.02
N ALA A 904 0.60 -22.95 0.09
CA ALA A 904 0.77 -23.99 1.09
C ALA A 904 -0.60 -24.30 1.74
N THR A 905 -0.85 -25.56 2.06
CA THR A 905 -2.08 -25.98 2.75
C THR A 905 -1.86 -25.92 4.25
N THR A 906 -2.18 -24.78 4.84
CA THR A 906 -2.02 -24.52 6.29
C THR A 906 -3.31 -23.94 6.86
N HIS A 907 -3.42 -23.96 8.19
CA HIS A 907 -4.50 -23.33 8.94
C HIS A 907 -3.88 -22.63 10.15
N ASP A 908 -3.94 -21.30 10.17
CA ASP A 908 -3.33 -20.52 11.23
C ASP A 908 -4.28 -20.36 12.42
N GLU A 909 -3.81 -20.71 13.61
CA GLU A 909 -4.64 -20.68 14.82
C GLU A 909 -5.04 -19.26 15.26
N LEU A 910 -4.32 -18.23 14.78
CA LEU A 910 -4.56 -16.83 15.15
C LEU A 910 -5.54 -16.12 14.22
N GLY A 911 -5.53 -16.44 12.95
CA GLY A 911 -6.33 -15.73 11.95
C GLY A 911 -7.80 -16.15 11.90
N PRO A 912 -8.71 -15.30 11.40
CA PRO A 912 -10.11 -15.66 11.20
C PRO A 912 -10.19 -16.81 10.17
N LEU A 913 -10.91 -17.87 10.50
CA LEU A 913 -10.99 -19.08 9.67
C LEU A 913 -9.64 -19.72 9.33
N GLY A 914 -8.58 -19.42 10.07
CA GLY A 914 -7.25 -19.95 9.79
C GLY A 914 -6.44 -19.20 8.73
N ALA A 915 -6.82 -17.96 8.38
CA ALA A 915 -6.14 -17.15 7.38
C ALA A 915 -4.89 -16.45 7.96
N LYS A 916 -3.87 -16.27 7.13
CA LYS A 916 -2.78 -15.31 7.34
C LYS A 916 -2.92 -14.13 6.40
N SER A 917 -2.33 -13.01 6.75
CA SER A 917 -2.24 -11.85 5.87
C SER A 917 -1.07 -11.97 4.89
N MET A 918 -1.23 -11.48 3.64
CA MET A 918 -0.25 -11.71 2.57
C MET A 918 -0.06 -10.47 1.67
N SER A 919 -0.13 -9.26 2.23
CA SER A 919 0.03 -8.04 1.44
C SER A 919 1.49 -7.68 1.15
N GLU A 920 2.40 -7.88 2.11
CA GLU A 920 3.80 -7.44 2.03
C GLU A 920 4.74 -8.59 1.69
N ALA A 921 4.53 -9.76 2.27
CA ALA A 921 5.38 -10.94 2.11
C ALA A 921 5.77 -11.26 0.65
N PRO A 922 4.88 -11.17 -0.35
CA PRO A 922 5.21 -11.54 -1.73
C PRO A 922 6.28 -10.68 -2.40
N TYR A 923 6.54 -9.48 -1.89
CA TYR A 923 7.55 -8.58 -2.41
C TYR A 923 8.98 -9.03 -2.08
N ASN A 924 9.18 -9.58 -0.88
CA ASN A 924 10.49 -9.72 -0.24
C ASN A 924 11.47 -10.69 -0.95
N PRO A 925 11.06 -11.89 -1.42
CA PRO A 925 12.00 -12.84 -2.00
C PRO A 925 12.32 -12.59 -3.48
N VAL A 926 11.65 -11.62 -4.13
CA VAL A 926 11.72 -11.46 -5.60
C VAL A 926 13.07 -10.94 -6.07
N ALA A 927 13.58 -9.86 -5.47
CA ALA A 927 14.87 -9.27 -5.87
C ALA A 927 16.05 -10.24 -5.69
N PRO A 928 16.20 -10.94 -4.55
CA PRO A 928 17.24 -11.93 -4.40
C PRO A 928 17.09 -13.13 -5.32
N ALA A 929 15.86 -13.63 -5.56
CA ALA A 929 15.66 -14.74 -6.49
C ALA A 929 16.09 -14.37 -7.93
N LEU A 930 15.78 -13.13 -8.38
CA LEU A 930 16.27 -12.60 -9.66
C LEU A 930 17.79 -12.46 -9.68
N ALA A 931 18.40 -11.95 -8.60
CA ALA A 931 19.85 -11.81 -8.51
C ALA A 931 20.57 -13.15 -8.55
N ASN A 932 20.02 -14.17 -7.89
CA ASN A 932 20.53 -15.53 -7.91
C ASN A 932 20.45 -16.16 -9.32
N ALA A 933 19.31 -15.96 -10.02
CA ALA A 933 19.14 -16.39 -11.39
C ALA A 933 20.10 -15.69 -12.38
N ILE A 934 20.32 -14.39 -12.21
CA ILE A 934 21.27 -13.60 -13.02
C ILE A 934 22.71 -14.03 -12.71
N ARG A 935 23.04 -14.30 -11.44
CA ARG A 935 24.33 -14.82 -11.03
C ARG A 935 24.64 -16.17 -11.68
N ASP A 936 23.67 -17.07 -11.71
CA ASP A 936 23.81 -18.38 -12.37
C ASP A 936 24.03 -18.21 -13.87
N ALA A 937 23.28 -17.32 -14.55
CA ALA A 937 23.44 -17.04 -15.98
C ALA A 937 24.78 -16.41 -16.35
N LEU A 938 25.27 -15.47 -15.53
CA LEU A 938 26.49 -14.69 -15.83
C LEU A 938 27.76 -15.29 -15.24
N GLY A 939 27.66 -16.09 -14.17
CA GLY A 939 28.78 -16.58 -13.39
C GLY A 939 29.37 -15.53 -12.42
N VAL A 940 28.78 -14.35 -12.34
CA VAL A 940 29.22 -13.22 -11.50
C VAL A 940 28.06 -12.66 -10.70
N ARG A 941 28.27 -12.37 -9.40
CA ARG A 941 27.24 -11.89 -8.46
C ARG A 941 26.91 -10.41 -8.66
N PRO A 942 25.63 -10.03 -8.86
CA PRO A 942 25.19 -8.65 -8.68
C PRO A 942 25.15 -8.27 -7.19
N HIS A 943 25.70 -7.11 -6.86
CA HIS A 943 25.74 -6.59 -5.49
C HIS A 943 24.94 -5.29 -5.33
N GLU A 944 24.31 -4.82 -6.40
CA GLU A 944 23.65 -3.51 -6.43
C GLU A 944 22.29 -3.58 -7.13
N LEU A 945 21.26 -2.97 -6.53
CA LEU A 945 19.97 -2.73 -7.17
C LEU A 945 19.87 -1.26 -7.66
N PRO A 946 19.11 -1.02 -8.75
CA PRO A 946 18.56 -2.02 -9.65
C PRO A 946 19.64 -2.68 -10.50
N MET A 947 19.47 -3.94 -10.82
CA MET A 947 20.30 -4.67 -11.79
C MET A 947 19.95 -4.21 -13.21
N SER A 948 20.20 -2.92 -13.49
CA SER A 948 19.89 -2.29 -14.76
C SER A 948 20.75 -2.84 -15.91
N ARG A 949 20.29 -2.68 -17.15
CA ARG A 949 20.98 -3.23 -18.33
C ARG A 949 22.45 -2.81 -18.41
N ASP A 950 22.76 -1.55 -18.11
CA ASP A 950 24.13 -1.03 -18.14
C ASP A 950 25.00 -1.59 -16.99
N ARG A 951 24.43 -1.78 -15.78
CA ARG A 951 25.11 -2.43 -14.65
C ARG A 951 25.42 -3.88 -14.97
N LEU A 952 24.43 -4.65 -15.48
CA LEU A 952 24.64 -6.04 -15.90
C LEU A 952 25.62 -6.19 -17.06
N TRP A 953 25.56 -5.29 -18.04
CA TRP A 953 26.51 -5.28 -19.14
C TRP A 953 27.97 -5.03 -18.69
N ARG A 954 28.17 -4.15 -17.69
CA ARG A 954 29.49 -3.95 -17.07
C ARG A 954 29.92 -5.17 -16.26
N LEU A 955 29.00 -5.78 -15.54
CA LEU A 955 29.26 -6.95 -14.71
C LEU A 955 29.65 -8.18 -15.55
N ALA A 956 29.06 -8.37 -16.74
CA ALA A 956 29.33 -9.48 -17.65
C ALA A 956 30.65 -9.39 -18.38
N ARG A 957 31.43 -8.29 -18.26
CA ARG A 957 32.75 -8.04 -18.89
C ARG A 957 33.89 -8.22 -17.92
#